data_8a9cf392bde4f3c81d1812ca1c55cc35
#
_entry.id   8a9cf392bde4f3c81d1812ca1c55cc35
#
_cell.length_a   1.000
_cell.length_b   1.000
_cell.length_c   1.000
_cell.angle_alpha   90.00
_cell.angle_beta   90.00
_cell.angle_gamma   90.00
#
_symmetry.space_group_name_H-M   'P 1'
#
loop_
_entity.id
_entity.type
_entity.pdbx_description
1 polymer ?
#
loop_
_entity_poly.entity_id
_entity_poly.type
_entity_poly.pdbx_seq_one_letter_code
_entity_poly.pdbx_strand_id
1 'polypeptide(L)'
;MIRPSRPAFPARGAAALVLGLALLAFFPPAEEAGAQQVPSPAEVLGYEIGDRFTTTAGVERYFRALAEASELVSVDTYGTTIEGRPLVQALFALPEHRARLDEILALNRELMNPETSEERAGEIAASIPAILYFTYAVHGNESSSPEAAMWTAYDLASGDASVAGVLDSVIVVMDPVANPDGRDRYVNFYTANAQLRPNTNTEIRERREPWPGGRVNHYLFDLNRDWAWLSQQETRDRLVRFHRYNPQVHVDFHEMGYRSSYFFFPAAEPINDIFPEHILEWGERFGAGNAEAMDREGLLYYTGQNFDLFYPGYGDSWPSLLGAIGMTYEQSGGGFGGRQIERPDGTILTLRDRAFGHRTTGNATLRVAAEGKTELLFGFAGFHRQIDEGLDDTYLVPGEDPSRADALVRLLRMHEIEVERATAEVSLELEPHPGFEGRSILPEGSYRIRARQPRGRLAGALLRPDNLLEGTSSYDITAWALPYAYGVEAHSGRGAQAGSWEPVEALPERGGAELRPGGSFGYLLEPSFDHAPELVRFLEGGGRVLAMADSFSTAEAAWPRGTLFFPQGRNEALDDLLRESGLAARVTPISTGRVTGGPDLGTNDAAPLVLPRIALLGGEGTTANGYGTHWFFLEQVLDIPFDAVNVDDVSSLDLSVYDVIVVPPGNPTGRLGGGGMDALRGWIRAGGTLVAVGTAAHRLAEPLAEIEERTALDDGDPGRDERLQRALRTREEREIERWQERIPGTILKAALDPDHPLAHGAAADGHLDRIFVLSAGTTFEPSTRFESVAHLPEGLDRISGVISEANLERLDRSTWLAERRLGSGRVILFADDPLFRMFWYSGRQLYTNALLVAPRF
;
A
#
# COMPACT_ATOMS: atom_id res chain seq x y z
N MET A 1 61.65 24.57 -16.16
CA MET A 1 62.27 25.71 -16.90
C MET A 1 61.07 26.50 -17.41
N ILE A 2 60.77 27.67 -17.07
CA ILE A 2 61.35 28.94 -16.71
C ILE A 2 60.25 29.74 -15.95
N ARG A 3 60.54 30.20 -14.76
CA ARG A 3 59.98 31.42 -14.17
C ARG A 3 60.93 32.55 -14.64
N PRO A 4 60.74 33.87 -14.37
CA PRO A 4 59.77 34.63 -13.62
C PRO A 4 59.43 36.02 -14.28
N SER A 5 58.60 36.89 -13.69
CA SER A 5 59.06 38.16 -13.09
C SER A 5 57.90 39.09 -12.73
N ARG A 6 57.89 39.59 -11.47
CA ARG A 6 57.28 40.87 -11.03
C ARG A 6 58.22 42.06 -11.31
N PRO A 7 57.71 43.28 -11.37
CA PRO A 7 58.07 44.28 -10.33
C PRO A 7 56.92 45.26 -9.97
N ALA A 8 56.74 45.61 -8.72
CA ALA A 8 57.36 46.57 -7.86
C ALA A 8 56.75 48.04 -7.91
N PHE A 9 56.27 48.45 -6.78
CA PHE A 9 55.72 49.80 -6.41
C PHE A 9 56.70 50.96 -6.58
N PRO A 10 56.21 52.24 -6.53
CA PRO A 10 56.61 53.06 -5.37
C PRO A 10 55.54 53.92 -4.74
N ALA A 11 55.82 54.31 -3.49
CA ALA A 11 55.10 55.11 -2.54
C ALA A 11 55.44 56.66 -2.61
N ARG A 12 54.55 57.37 -1.88
CA ARG A 12 54.77 58.66 -1.21
C ARG A 12 54.01 59.88 -1.72
N GLY A 13 53.32 60.49 -0.73
CA GLY A 13 53.05 61.90 -0.67
C GLY A 13 51.95 62.32 0.33
N ALA A 14 52.34 62.58 1.58
CA ALA A 14 51.53 63.16 2.61
C ALA A 14 51.35 64.68 2.45
N ALA A 15 50.15 65.21 2.70
CA ALA A 15 49.98 66.59 3.13
C ALA A 15 48.72 66.67 4.03
N ALA A 16 48.95 67.07 5.28
CA ALA A 16 47.95 67.42 6.26
C ALA A 16 47.44 68.86 6.03
N LEU A 17 46.18 69.12 6.22
CA LEU A 17 45.66 70.41 6.61
C LEU A 17 44.46 70.28 7.57
N VAL A 18 44.58 71.00 8.69
CA VAL A 18 43.69 71.06 9.85
C VAL A 18 42.63 72.14 9.64
N LEU A 19 41.44 71.95 10.21
CA LEU A 19 40.49 72.79 10.89
C LEU A 19 39.04 72.81 10.40
N GLY A 20 38.09 72.54 11.32
CA GLY A 20 36.77 73.03 11.30
C GLY A 20 35.72 72.13 12.03
N LEU A 21 35.62 72.25 13.36
CA LEU A 21 34.49 71.72 14.13
C LEU A 21 33.18 72.29 13.63
N ALA A 22 32.26 71.43 13.22
CA ALA A 22 30.80 71.62 13.28
C ALA A 22 30.15 70.32 13.74
N LEU A 23 29.75 70.21 14.99
CA LEU A 23 28.89 69.19 15.53
C LEU A 23 27.49 69.33 14.86
N LEU A 24 27.24 68.61 13.81
CA LEU A 24 25.91 68.23 13.37
C LEU A 24 25.71 66.80 13.78
N ALA A 25 24.82 66.58 14.77
CA ALA A 25 24.34 65.23 15.12
C ALA A 25 23.66 64.61 13.91
N PHE A 26 24.43 63.83 13.18
CA PHE A 26 23.83 62.85 12.23
C PHE A 26 23.22 61.71 13.06
N PHE A 27 21.90 61.78 13.27
CA PHE A 27 21.16 60.53 13.47
C PHE A 27 21.33 59.76 12.19
N PRO A 28 21.85 58.51 12.22
CA PRO A 28 21.69 57.60 11.08
C PRO A 28 20.20 57.46 10.83
N PRO A 29 19.72 57.47 9.55
CA PRO A 29 18.35 57.07 9.29
C PRO A 29 18.18 55.68 9.93
N ALA A 30 17.09 55.48 10.65
CA ALA A 30 16.71 54.15 11.06
C ALA A 30 16.82 53.28 9.79
N GLU A 31 17.69 52.28 9.80
CA GLU A 31 17.60 51.21 8.84
C GLU A 31 16.15 50.76 8.93
N GLU A 32 15.35 51.05 7.91
CA GLU A 32 14.17 50.27 7.64
C GLU A 32 14.68 48.83 7.72
N ALA A 33 14.20 48.05 8.70
CA ALA A 33 14.44 46.61 8.75
C ALA A 33 14.00 46.09 7.40
N GLY A 34 14.99 45.91 6.52
CA GLY A 34 14.71 45.40 5.17
C GLY A 34 13.94 44.13 5.36
N ALA A 35 12.74 44.03 4.76
CA ALA A 35 12.00 42.79 4.72
C ALA A 35 13.00 41.74 4.27
N GLN A 36 13.24 40.72 5.11
CA GLN A 36 14.20 39.68 4.84
C GLN A 36 13.75 38.98 3.55
N GLN A 37 14.54 39.12 2.50
CA GLN A 37 14.17 38.66 1.17
C GLN A 37 14.13 37.12 1.23
N VAL A 38 12.97 36.55 0.92
CA VAL A 38 12.76 35.10 0.86
C VAL A 38 13.70 34.49 -0.19
N PRO A 39 14.57 33.51 0.16
CA PRO A 39 15.53 32.99 -0.78
C PRO A 39 14.85 32.13 -1.83
N SER A 40 15.22 32.33 -3.11
CA SER A 40 14.81 31.43 -4.20
C SER A 40 15.47 30.04 -4.06
N PRO A 41 14.91 29.00 -4.70
CA PRO A 41 15.58 27.70 -4.76
C PRO A 41 17.00 27.77 -5.28
N ALA A 42 17.26 28.61 -6.30
CA ALA A 42 18.58 28.77 -6.89
C ALA A 42 19.63 29.36 -5.92
N GLU A 43 19.22 30.30 -5.07
CA GLU A 43 20.11 30.89 -4.05
C GLU A 43 20.52 29.88 -2.99
N VAL A 44 19.63 28.96 -2.59
CA VAL A 44 19.92 27.95 -1.58
C VAL A 44 20.66 26.76 -2.18
N LEU A 45 20.23 26.30 -3.35
CA LEU A 45 20.75 25.08 -4.00
C LEU A 45 22.02 25.31 -4.81
N GLY A 46 22.24 26.55 -5.33
CA GLY A 46 23.36 26.93 -6.19
C GLY A 46 23.18 26.53 -7.67
N TYR A 47 21.95 26.21 -8.08
CA TYR A 47 21.55 25.93 -9.47
C TYR A 47 20.06 26.21 -9.67
N GLU A 48 19.66 26.47 -10.91
CA GLU A 48 18.25 26.72 -11.25
C GLU A 48 17.44 25.43 -11.24
N ILE A 49 16.13 25.56 -10.92
CA ILE A 49 15.17 24.44 -11.06
C ILE A 49 15.19 23.94 -12.50
N GLY A 50 15.40 22.64 -12.67
CA GLY A 50 15.50 21.98 -13.97
C GLY A 50 16.92 21.70 -14.45
N ASP A 51 17.95 22.33 -13.88
CA ASP A 51 19.34 22.04 -14.23
C ASP A 51 19.80 20.67 -13.73
N ARG A 52 19.27 20.23 -12.61
CA ARG A 52 19.56 18.95 -11.95
C ARG A 52 18.33 18.40 -11.26
N PHE A 53 18.34 17.10 -10.96
CA PHE A 53 17.45 16.53 -9.98
C PHE A 53 17.97 16.83 -8.57
N THR A 54 17.12 17.41 -7.74
CA THR A 54 17.44 17.72 -6.35
C THR A 54 17.28 16.46 -5.49
N THR A 55 18.31 16.12 -4.69
CA THR A 55 18.24 15.04 -3.70
C THR A 55 17.25 15.37 -2.60
N THR A 56 16.75 14.37 -1.89
CA THR A 56 15.87 14.58 -0.72
C THR A 56 16.48 15.56 0.28
N ALA A 57 17.77 15.41 0.61
CA ALA A 57 18.47 16.35 1.51
C ALA A 57 18.57 17.77 0.94
N GLY A 58 18.61 17.93 -0.39
CA GLY A 58 18.57 19.23 -1.05
C GLY A 58 17.22 19.91 -0.91
N VAL A 59 16.13 19.17 -1.11
CA VAL A 59 14.75 19.64 -0.93
C VAL A 59 14.53 20.03 0.52
N GLU A 60 14.89 19.18 1.47
CA GLU A 60 14.79 19.48 2.91
C GLU A 60 15.54 20.77 3.28
N ARG A 61 16.80 20.90 2.80
CA ARG A 61 17.60 22.10 3.05
C ARG A 61 16.91 23.37 2.54
N TYR A 62 16.28 23.31 1.37
CA TYR A 62 15.53 24.44 0.84
C TYR A 62 14.34 24.80 1.71
N PHE A 63 13.49 23.85 2.08
CA PHE A 63 12.32 24.12 2.91
C PHE A 63 12.68 24.66 4.30
N ARG A 64 13.76 24.17 4.90
CA ARG A 64 14.27 24.70 6.18
C ARG A 64 14.80 26.13 6.04
N ALA A 65 15.56 26.43 4.98
CA ALA A 65 16.00 27.80 4.69
C ALA A 65 14.83 28.77 4.46
N LEU A 66 13.77 28.29 3.79
CA LEU A 66 12.55 29.05 3.58
C LEU A 66 11.83 29.35 4.91
N ALA A 67 11.73 28.36 5.80
CA ALA A 67 11.13 28.54 7.13
C ALA A 67 11.94 29.47 8.04
N GLU A 68 13.26 29.51 7.90
CA GLU A 68 14.12 30.46 8.61
C GLU A 68 13.95 31.93 8.10
N ALA A 69 13.58 32.07 6.82
CA ALA A 69 13.48 33.37 6.16
C ALA A 69 12.05 33.96 6.17
N SER A 70 11.01 33.17 6.44
CA SER A 70 9.60 33.62 6.33
C SER A 70 8.75 33.13 7.50
N GLU A 71 8.04 34.07 8.13
CA GLU A 71 7.04 33.74 9.16
C GLU A 71 5.80 32.99 8.61
N LEU A 72 5.62 32.97 7.30
CA LEU A 72 4.51 32.24 6.66
C LEU A 72 4.74 30.73 6.67
N VAL A 73 5.97 30.27 6.87
CA VAL A 73 6.36 28.84 6.68
C VAL A 73 6.83 28.24 7.99
N SER A 74 6.41 27.02 8.27
CA SER A 74 7.04 26.18 9.28
C SER A 74 7.28 24.78 8.71
N VAL A 75 8.35 24.11 9.17
CA VAL A 75 8.77 22.79 8.67
C VAL A 75 8.95 21.86 9.85
N ASP A 76 8.25 20.72 9.80
CA ASP A 76 8.34 19.66 10.78
C ASP A 76 8.88 18.37 10.14
N THR A 77 9.54 17.54 10.93
CA THR A 77 9.81 16.15 10.61
C THR A 77 8.75 15.28 11.28
N TYR A 78 7.98 14.51 10.50
CA TYR A 78 6.86 13.73 11.03
C TYR A 78 7.13 12.24 11.11
N GLY A 79 8.25 11.77 10.54
CA GLY A 79 8.64 10.38 10.55
C GLY A 79 10.05 10.21 9.99
N THR A 80 10.46 8.95 9.86
CA THR A 80 11.74 8.55 9.27
C THR A 80 11.53 7.28 8.47
N THR A 81 12.09 7.21 7.27
CA THR A 81 12.04 6.00 6.44
C THR A 81 12.93 4.89 7.01
N ILE A 82 12.78 3.69 6.48
CA ILE A 82 13.63 2.53 6.85
C ILE A 82 15.11 2.81 6.56
N GLU A 83 15.44 3.56 5.50
CA GLU A 83 16.83 3.94 5.20
C GLU A 83 17.34 5.15 6.01
N GLY A 84 16.53 5.62 6.98
CA GLY A 84 16.92 6.68 7.91
C GLY A 84 16.75 8.11 7.37
N ARG A 85 16.00 8.32 6.29
CA ARG A 85 15.72 9.66 5.74
C ARG A 85 14.52 10.29 6.43
N PRO A 86 14.57 11.60 6.75
CA PRO A 86 13.45 12.28 7.38
C PRO A 86 12.27 12.42 6.40
N LEU A 87 11.05 12.19 6.90
CA LEU A 87 9.79 12.56 6.28
C LEU A 87 9.45 13.98 6.73
N VAL A 88 9.49 14.93 5.82
CA VAL A 88 9.38 16.37 6.10
C VAL A 88 8.08 16.93 5.57
N GLN A 89 7.42 17.77 6.36
CA GLN A 89 6.20 18.48 6.00
C GLN A 89 6.34 19.97 6.23
N ALA A 90 5.88 20.80 5.31
CA ALA A 90 5.80 22.23 5.44
C ALA A 90 4.35 22.69 5.62
N LEU A 91 4.14 23.66 6.49
CA LEU A 91 2.86 24.35 6.70
C LEU A 91 3.01 25.80 6.27
N PHE A 92 2.15 26.26 5.37
CA PHE A 92 2.02 27.65 4.94
C PHE A 92 0.74 28.25 5.49
N ALA A 93 0.85 29.27 6.30
CA ALA A 93 -0.27 29.94 6.93
C ALA A 93 0.12 31.36 7.36
N LEU A 94 -0.83 32.29 7.34
CA LEU A 94 -0.64 33.60 7.97
C LEU A 94 -0.33 33.47 9.47
N PRO A 95 0.43 34.37 10.07
CA PRO A 95 0.73 34.35 11.52
C PRO A 95 -0.51 34.26 12.40
N GLU A 96 -1.61 34.96 12.03
CA GLU A 96 -2.90 34.89 12.76
C GLU A 96 -3.57 33.51 12.63
N HIS A 97 -3.54 32.86 11.48
CA HIS A 97 -4.07 31.49 11.32
C HIS A 97 -3.22 30.49 12.12
N ARG A 98 -1.90 30.66 12.13
CA ARG A 98 -0.99 29.82 12.91
C ARG A 98 -1.22 29.97 14.41
N ALA A 99 -1.44 31.19 14.89
CA ALA A 99 -1.72 31.45 16.31
C ALA A 99 -3.04 30.80 16.78
N ARG A 100 -3.98 30.56 15.88
CA ARG A 100 -5.28 29.91 16.14
C ARG A 100 -5.37 28.49 15.57
N LEU A 101 -4.25 27.87 15.18
CA LEU A 101 -4.28 26.60 14.44
C LEU A 101 -5.08 25.52 15.18
N ASP A 102 -4.87 25.33 16.47
CA ASP A 102 -5.58 24.30 17.24
C ASP A 102 -7.10 24.58 17.31
N GLU A 103 -7.51 25.86 17.38
CA GLU A 103 -8.91 26.26 17.30
C GLU A 103 -9.49 25.96 15.89
N ILE A 104 -8.76 26.30 14.83
CA ILE A 104 -9.15 26.01 13.44
C ILE A 104 -9.34 24.51 13.23
N LEU A 105 -8.39 23.70 13.71
CA LEU A 105 -8.45 22.25 13.60
C LEU A 105 -9.61 21.64 14.40
N ALA A 106 -9.93 22.21 15.57
CA ALA A 106 -11.08 21.77 16.37
C ALA A 106 -12.41 22.07 15.65
N LEU A 107 -12.57 23.28 15.09
CA LEU A 107 -13.74 23.66 14.29
C LEU A 107 -13.84 22.83 12.99
N ASN A 108 -12.73 22.56 12.34
CA ASN A 108 -12.68 21.69 11.17
C ASN A 108 -13.15 20.26 11.52
N ARG A 109 -12.73 19.73 12.67
CA ARG A 109 -13.20 18.43 13.17
C ARG A 109 -14.71 18.45 13.52
N GLU A 110 -15.24 19.59 14.02
CA GLU A 110 -16.67 19.75 14.25
C GLU A 110 -17.49 19.64 12.95
N LEU A 111 -16.97 20.11 11.79
CA LEU A 111 -17.59 19.94 10.47
C LEU A 111 -17.73 18.48 10.06
N MET A 112 -16.88 17.60 10.56
CA MET A 112 -16.92 16.16 10.27
C MET A 112 -17.96 15.40 11.09
N ASN A 113 -18.52 16.01 12.14
CA ASN A 113 -19.54 15.37 12.94
C ASN A 113 -20.87 15.32 12.18
N PRO A 114 -21.44 14.15 11.90
CA PRO A 114 -22.74 14.01 11.19
C PRO A 114 -23.91 14.72 11.88
N GLU A 115 -23.79 15.03 13.18
CA GLU A 115 -24.83 15.71 13.97
C GLU A 115 -24.69 17.25 13.95
N THR A 116 -23.63 17.81 13.35
CA THR A 116 -23.46 19.26 13.23
C THR A 116 -24.55 19.86 12.35
N SER A 117 -25.35 20.81 12.89
CA SER A 117 -26.45 21.42 12.13
C SER A 117 -25.91 22.21 10.94
N GLU A 118 -26.75 22.39 9.92
CA GLU A 118 -26.45 23.15 8.71
C GLU A 118 -26.10 24.61 9.04
N GLU A 119 -26.84 25.25 9.97
CA GLU A 119 -26.59 26.60 10.43
C GLU A 119 -25.19 26.70 11.08
N ARG A 120 -24.85 25.76 11.99
CA ARG A 120 -23.57 25.71 12.65
C ARG A 120 -22.42 25.47 11.67
N ALA A 121 -22.60 24.55 10.71
CA ALA A 121 -21.63 24.32 9.64
C ALA A 121 -21.37 25.59 8.80
N GLY A 122 -22.42 26.36 8.50
CA GLY A 122 -22.31 27.64 7.79
C GLY A 122 -21.52 28.69 8.58
N GLU A 123 -21.75 28.80 9.91
CA GLU A 123 -20.96 29.67 10.79
C GLU A 123 -19.48 29.32 10.79
N ILE A 124 -19.16 28.02 10.94
CA ILE A 124 -17.79 27.54 10.95
C ILE A 124 -17.14 27.81 9.59
N ALA A 125 -17.80 27.44 8.49
CA ALA A 125 -17.28 27.64 7.13
C ALA A 125 -16.96 29.10 6.82
N ALA A 126 -17.72 30.06 7.39
CA ALA A 126 -17.45 31.47 7.26
C ALA A 126 -16.18 31.91 8.07
N SER A 127 -15.89 31.25 9.20
CA SER A 127 -14.94 31.71 10.22
C SER A 127 -13.53 31.16 10.14
N ILE A 128 -13.31 30.02 9.44
CA ILE A 128 -12.00 29.36 9.31
C ILE A 128 -11.50 29.33 7.87
N PRO A 129 -10.18 29.28 7.63
CA PRO A 129 -9.62 28.98 6.31
C PRO A 129 -9.86 27.52 5.94
N ALA A 130 -9.91 27.21 4.63
CA ALA A 130 -9.87 25.84 4.16
C ALA A 130 -8.45 25.28 4.25
N ILE A 131 -8.30 23.97 4.37
CA ILE A 131 -7.01 23.29 4.46
C ILE A 131 -6.79 22.49 3.18
N LEU A 132 -5.66 22.73 2.51
CA LEU A 132 -5.22 22.01 1.35
C LEU A 132 -3.98 21.18 1.70
N TYR A 133 -3.91 19.95 1.21
CA TYR A 133 -2.78 19.05 1.41
C TYR A 133 -2.20 18.65 0.05
N PHE A 134 -0.94 19.00 -0.20
CA PHE A 134 -0.21 18.70 -1.44
C PHE A 134 0.86 17.66 -1.17
N THR A 135 0.79 16.52 -1.87
CA THR A 135 1.75 15.43 -1.78
C THR A 135 2.56 15.35 -3.07
N TYR A 136 3.88 15.33 -2.94
CA TYR A 136 4.81 15.24 -4.06
C TYR A 136 5.70 14.00 -3.95
N ALA A 137 6.06 13.40 -5.08
CA ALA A 137 6.99 12.27 -5.18
C ALA A 137 6.61 11.07 -4.30
N VAL A 138 5.35 10.65 -4.34
CA VAL A 138 4.91 9.33 -3.84
C VAL A 138 5.66 8.23 -4.62
N HIS A 139 5.88 8.45 -5.91
CA HIS A 139 6.82 7.67 -6.70
C HIS A 139 8.14 8.46 -6.85
N GLY A 140 9.22 7.92 -6.33
CA GLY A 140 10.48 8.66 -6.26
C GLY A 140 11.13 8.98 -7.61
N ASN A 141 10.87 8.19 -8.66
CA ASN A 141 11.37 8.42 -10.01
C ASN A 141 10.44 9.28 -10.89
N GLU A 142 9.30 9.72 -10.38
CA GLU A 142 8.45 10.75 -10.98
C GLU A 142 9.00 12.11 -10.57
N SER A 143 10.01 12.54 -11.28
CA SER A 143 11.14 13.28 -10.75
C SER A 143 11.00 14.80 -10.76
N SER A 144 9.99 15.39 -11.44
CA SER A 144 9.79 16.84 -11.48
C SER A 144 8.94 17.39 -10.34
N SER A 145 8.19 16.54 -9.66
CA SER A 145 7.26 16.99 -8.62
C SER A 145 7.96 17.62 -7.41
N PRO A 146 9.11 17.11 -6.85
CA PRO A 146 9.85 17.84 -5.81
C PRO A 146 10.43 19.18 -6.24
N GLU A 147 10.82 19.31 -7.51
CA GLU A 147 11.26 20.57 -8.08
C GLU A 147 10.11 21.59 -8.13
N ALA A 148 8.92 21.12 -8.49
CA ALA A 148 7.70 21.94 -8.46
C ALA A 148 7.29 22.31 -7.03
N ALA A 149 7.41 21.39 -6.07
CA ALA A 149 7.15 21.65 -4.65
C ALA A 149 7.96 22.84 -4.12
N MET A 150 9.27 22.87 -4.44
CA MET A 150 10.14 24.00 -4.06
C MET A 150 9.74 25.30 -4.74
N TRP A 151 9.29 25.21 -6.00
CA TRP A 151 8.86 26.41 -6.75
C TRP A 151 7.53 26.96 -6.22
N THR A 152 6.53 26.12 -6.00
CA THR A 152 5.24 26.50 -5.39
C THR A 152 5.44 27.06 -3.96
N ALA A 153 6.34 26.44 -3.18
CA ALA A 153 6.70 26.93 -1.85
C ALA A 153 7.32 28.36 -1.89
N TYR A 154 8.19 28.61 -2.86
CA TYR A 154 8.76 29.95 -3.09
C TYR A 154 7.67 30.97 -3.44
N ASP A 155 6.75 30.63 -4.34
CA ASP A 155 5.65 31.51 -4.76
C ASP A 155 4.78 31.90 -3.55
N LEU A 156 4.41 30.92 -2.71
CA LEU A 156 3.62 31.18 -1.51
C LEU A 156 4.35 32.07 -0.49
N ALA A 157 5.64 31.81 -0.26
CA ALA A 157 6.42 32.54 0.74
C ALA A 157 6.83 33.95 0.28
N SER A 158 7.05 34.15 -1.02
CA SER A 158 7.42 35.46 -1.60
C SER A 158 6.23 36.35 -1.94
N GLY A 159 5.00 35.79 -1.95
CA GLY A 159 3.80 36.51 -2.35
C GLY A 159 3.74 36.75 -3.86
N ASP A 160 4.19 35.75 -4.67
CA ASP A 160 4.09 35.82 -6.14
C ASP A 160 2.67 36.15 -6.60
N ALA A 161 2.55 36.90 -7.67
CA ALA A 161 1.26 37.37 -8.20
C ALA A 161 0.29 36.22 -8.52
N SER A 162 0.79 35.02 -8.84
CA SER A 162 -0.02 33.84 -9.15
C SER A 162 -0.77 33.29 -7.94
N VAL A 163 -0.32 33.59 -6.71
CA VAL A 163 -0.89 33.11 -5.43
C VAL A 163 -1.10 34.25 -4.41
N ALA A 164 -1.10 35.49 -4.86
CA ALA A 164 -1.26 36.64 -4.00
C ALA A 164 -2.60 36.58 -3.24
N GLY A 165 -2.58 36.76 -1.90
CA GLY A 165 -3.76 36.74 -1.04
C GLY A 165 -4.41 35.37 -0.80
N VAL A 166 -3.88 34.29 -1.36
CA VAL A 166 -4.43 32.94 -1.17
C VAL A 166 -4.43 32.53 0.30
N LEU A 167 -3.36 32.84 1.05
CA LEU A 167 -3.25 32.49 2.47
C LEU A 167 -4.23 33.24 3.40
N ASP A 168 -4.95 34.26 2.90
CA ASP A 168 -6.07 34.89 3.64
C ASP A 168 -7.24 33.90 3.84
N SER A 169 -7.39 32.96 2.91
CA SER A 169 -8.52 32.05 2.84
C SER A 169 -8.14 30.57 3.03
N VAL A 170 -6.86 30.21 2.88
CA VAL A 170 -6.44 28.81 2.99
C VAL A 170 -5.18 28.63 3.84
N ILE A 171 -5.05 27.44 4.42
CA ILE A 171 -3.82 26.89 4.99
C ILE A 171 -3.33 25.79 4.03
N VAL A 172 -2.04 25.77 3.71
CA VAL A 172 -1.46 24.76 2.82
C VAL A 172 -0.50 23.88 3.60
N VAL A 173 -0.75 22.59 3.56
CA VAL A 173 0.14 21.53 4.06
C VAL A 173 0.83 20.92 2.87
N MET A 174 2.14 20.83 2.88
CA MET A 174 2.91 20.33 1.74
C MET A 174 3.87 19.23 2.20
N ASP A 175 3.77 18.06 1.61
CA ASP A 175 4.69 16.94 1.75
C ASP A 175 5.58 16.91 0.49
N PRO A 176 6.77 17.51 0.52
CA PRO A 176 7.55 17.77 -0.69
C PRO A 176 8.23 16.54 -1.28
N VAL A 177 8.45 15.48 -0.48
CA VAL A 177 9.00 14.19 -0.91
C VAL A 177 8.40 13.08 -0.05
N ALA A 178 7.31 12.48 -0.51
CA ALA A 178 6.63 11.43 0.24
C ALA A 178 7.36 10.07 0.23
N ASN A 179 8.25 9.86 -0.75
CA ASN A 179 9.10 8.66 -0.89
C ASN A 179 10.59 9.05 -1.01
N PRO A 180 11.25 9.42 0.10
CA PRO A 180 12.65 9.83 0.08
C PRO A 180 13.61 8.75 -0.41
N ASP A 181 13.35 7.47 -0.07
CA ASP A 181 14.21 6.35 -0.42
C ASP A 181 14.18 6.07 -1.94
N GLY A 182 12.98 6.03 -2.51
CA GLY A 182 12.81 5.91 -3.96
C GLY A 182 13.37 7.11 -4.72
N ARG A 183 13.17 8.33 -4.21
CA ARG A 183 13.70 9.56 -4.80
C ARG A 183 15.23 9.52 -4.89
N ASP A 184 15.91 9.25 -3.79
CA ASP A 184 17.36 9.25 -3.77
C ASP A 184 17.95 8.07 -4.56
N ARG A 185 17.26 6.93 -4.63
CA ARG A 185 17.64 5.80 -5.51
C ARG A 185 17.67 6.24 -6.97
N TYR A 186 16.63 6.91 -7.45
CA TYR A 186 16.58 7.44 -8.81
C TYR A 186 17.62 8.55 -9.06
N VAL A 187 17.68 9.56 -8.19
CA VAL A 187 18.58 10.71 -8.37
C VAL A 187 20.04 10.29 -8.38
N ASN A 188 20.44 9.38 -7.49
CA ASN A 188 21.81 8.85 -7.43
C ASN A 188 22.15 8.04 -8.67
N PHE A 189 21.23 7.16 -9.13
CA PHE A 189 21.42 6.43 -10.38
C PHE A 189 21.57 7.39 -11.55
N TYR A 190 20.65 8.34 -11.71
CA TYR A 190 20.68 9.29 -12.81
C TYR A 190 21.97 10.10 -12.81
N THR A 191 22.33 10.68 -11.68
CA THR A 191 23.53 11.52 -11.52
C THR A 191 24.83 10.77 -11.84
N ALA A 192 24.92 9.51 -11.43
CA ALA A 192 26.10 8.66 -11.69
C ALA A 192 26.24 8.27 -13.17
N ASN A 193 25.17 8.32 -13.96
CA ASN A 193 25.15 7.88 -15.35
C ASN A 193 24.92 9.01 -16.37
N ALA A 194 24.44 10.17 -15.92
CA ALA A 194 24.09 11.28 -16.81
C ALA A 194 25.33 11.99 -17.36
N GLN A 195 25.21 12.46 -18.60
CA GLN A 195 26.19 13.33 -19.21
C GLN A 195 26.06 14.76 -18.66
N LEU A 196 27.15 15.54 -18.68
CA LEU A 196 27.13 16.95 -18.26
C LEU A 196 26.15 17.79 -19.10
N ARG A 197 26.14 17.55 -20.42
CA ARG A 197 25.15 18.16 -21.32
C ARG A 197 23.93 17.25 -21.42
N PRO A 198 22.70 17.79 -21.20
CA PRO A 198 21.50 17.04 -21.40
C PRO A 198 21.42 16.41 -22.81
N ASN A 199 20.87 15.21 -22.89
CA ASN A 199 20.77 14.46 -24.14
C ASN A 199 19.33 13.96 -24.29
N THR A 200 18.79 14.04 -25.53
CA THR A 200 17.41 13.62 -25.83
C THR A 200 17.29 12.17 -26.29
N ASN A 201 18.40 11.49 -26.55
CA ASN A 201 18.39 10.12 -27.06
C ASN A 201 17.77 9.15 -26.04
N THR A 202 16.80 8.36 -26.48
CA THR A 202 16.06 7.39 -25.64
C THR A 202 16.83 6.12 -25.32
N GLU A 203 17.94 5.81 -26.03
CA GLU A 203 18.69 4.56 -25.89
C GLU A 203 19.90 4.67 -24.95
N ILE A 204 20.09 5.80 -24.27
CA ILE A 204 21.26 6.06 -23.43
C ILE A 204 21.08 5.47 -22.02
N ARG A 205 22.23 5.20 -21.37
CA ARG A 205 22.29 4.52 -20.08
C ARG A 205 21.54 5.26 -18.95
N GLU A 206 21.55 6.60 -18.94
CA GLU A 206 20.90 7.41 -17.90
C GLU A 206 19.36 7.25 -17.86
N ARG A 207 18.77 6.60 -18.90
CA ARG A 207 17.33 6.30 -18.98
C ARG A 207 16.99 4.84 -18.66
N ARG A 208 18.01 4.01 -18.47
CA ARG A 208 17.87 2.57 -18.19
C ARG A 208 18.06 2.35 -16.69
N GLU A 209 17.05 2.78 -15.92
CA GLU A 209 17.03 2.58 -14.48
C GLU A 209 17.08 1.07 -14.18
N PRO A 210 18.03 0.61 -13.33
CA PRO A 210 18.12 -0.81 -12.99
C PRO A 210 16.99 -1.22 -12.06
N TRP A 211 16.65 -2.50 -12.09
CA TRP A 211 15.79 -3.07 -11.06
C TRP A 211 16.34 -2.75 -9.65
N PRO A 212 15.51 -2.39 -8.65
CA PRO A 212 14.05 -2.35 -8.66
C PRO A 212 13.45 -1.02 -9.13
N GLY A 213 14.28 0.00 -9.46
CA GLY A 213 13.86 1.34 -9.80
C GLY A 213 13.52 2.23 -8.59
N GLY A 214 13.35 3.53 -8.83
CA GLY A 214 13.05 4.53 -7.80
C GLY A 214 11.55 4.79 -7.59
N ARG A 215 10.67 4.07 -8.30
CA ARG A 215 9.22 4.22 -8.12
C ARG A 215 8.80 3.88 -6.70
N VAL A 216 9.32 2.80 -6.19
CA VAL A 216 8.94 2.13 -4.93
C VAL A 216 9.77 2.59 -3.74
N ASN A 217 9.29 2.34 -2.50
CA ASN A 217 10.03 2.66 -1.27
C ASN A 217 11.18 1.66 -0.99
N HIS A 218 11.67 1.59 0.26
CA HIS A 218 12.72 0.64 0.66
C HIS A 218 12.30 -0.81 0.42
N TYR A 219 11.15 -1.23 0.94
CA TYR A 219 10.60 -2.58 0.77
C TYR A 219 9.94 -2.82 -0.58
N LEU A 220 10.16 -1.94 -1.55
CA LEU A 220 9.67 -2.04 -2.92
C LEU A 220 8.14 -2.00 -3.06
N PHE A 221 7.45 -1.38 -2.10
CA PHE A 221 6.02 -1.11 -2.21
C PHE A 221 5.74 0.14 -3.03
N ASP A 222 4.67 0.07 -3.82
CA ASP A 222 4.07 1.25 -4.44
C ASP A 222 3.22 1.98 -3.39
N LEU A 223 3.72 3.13 -2.90
CA LEU A 223 3.04 3.90 -1.86
C LEU A 223 1.71 4.51 -2.34
N ASN A 224 1.50 4.61 -3.67
CA ASN A 224 0.20 4.98 -4.24
C ASN A 224 -0.73 3.77 -4.46
N ARG A 225 -0.51 2.69 -3.71
CA ARG A 225 -1.40 1.53 -3.58
C ARG A 225 -1.66 1.20 -2.11
N ASP A 226 -1.04 1.93 -1.19
CA ASP A 226 -0.98 1.60 0.25
C ASP A 226 -1.83 2.52 1.14
N TRP A 227 -2.50 3.56 0.58
CA TRP A 227 -3.26 4.53 1.37
C TRP A 227 -4.35 3.91 2.26
N ALA A 228 -5.03 2.86 1.78
CA ALA A 228 -6.06 2.16 2.55
C ALA A 228 -5.49 0.99 3.40
N TRP A 229 -4.31 0.48 3.06
CA TRP A 229 -3.78 -0.74 3.69
C TRP A 229 -2.79 -0.47 4.81
N LEU A 230 -2.14 0.70 4.79
CA LEU A 230 -1.23 1.17 5.82
C LEU A 230 -0.12 0.15 6.13
N SER A 231 0.32 -0.59 5.13
CA SER A 231 1.33 -1.62 5.31
C SER A 231 2.72 -1.01 5.52
N GLN A 232 2.99 0.16 4.91
CA GLN A 232 4.28 0.82 4.97
C GLN A 232 4.33 1.93 6.03
N GLN A 233 5.52 2.14 6.61
CA GLN A 233 5.72 3.14 7.67
C GLN A 233 5.48 4.56 7.16
N GLU A 234 5.95 4.88 5.95
CA GLU A 234 5.77 6.19 5.32
C GLU A 234 4.28 6.55 5.21
N THR A 235 3.45 5.56 4.85
CA THR A 235 1.99 5.75 4.76
C THR A 235 1.37 5.94 6.14
N ARG A 236 1.76 5.14 7.13
CA ARG A 236 1.25 5.29 8.52
C ARG A 236 1.62 6.63 9.14
N ASP A 237 2.86 7.08 8.97
CA ASP A 237 3.33 8.34 9.54
C ASP A 237 2.61 9.54 8.89
N ARG A 238 2.40 9.48 7.55
CA ARG A 238 1.64 10.49 6.80
C ARG A 238 0.16 10.49 7.20
N LEU A 239 -0.45 9.33 7.44
CA LEU A 239 -1.83 9.20 7.90
C LEU A 239 -2.09 10.01 9.17
N VAL A 240 -1.20 9.94 10.15
CA VAL A 240 -1.32 10.71 11.41
C VAL A 240 -1.39 12.23 11.12
N ARG A 241 -0.61 12.69 10.15
CA ARG A 241 -0.64 14.10 9.72
C ARG A 241 -1.91 14.44 8.97
N PHE A 242 -2.34 13.56 8.05
CA PHE A 242 -3.58 13.77 7.31
C PHE A 242 -4.79 13.86 8.26
N HIS A 243 -4.90 12.97 9.22
CA HIS A 243 -5.97 12.99 10.23
C HIS A 243 -5.88 14.19 11.18
N ARG A 244 -4.70 14.73 11.43
CA ARG A 244 -4.56 15.99 12.19
C ARG A 244 -5.22 17.15 11.47
N TYR A 245 -4.98 17.26 10.16
CA TYR A 245 -5.44 18.40 9.37
C TYR A 245 -6.83 18.20 8.78
N ASN A 246 -7.23 16.98 8.41
CA ASN A 246 -8.48 16.65 7.73
C ASN A 246 -8.77 17.66 6.60
N PRO A 247 -7.95 17.69 5.54
CA PRO A 247 -8.01 18.73 4.52
C PRO A 247 -9.31 18.63 3.69
N GLN A 248 -9.73 19.77 3.12
CA GLN A 248 -10.82 19.82 2.16
C GLN A 248 -10.39 19.50 0.74
N VAL A 249 -9.09 19.64 0.45
CA VAL A 249 -8.50 19.33 -0.86
C VAL A 249 -7.21 18.56 -0.66
N HIS A 250 -7.03 17.50 -1.44
CA HIS A 250 -5.77 16.79 -1.56
C HIS A 250 -5.35 16.72 -3.03
N VAL A 251 -4.08 17.01 -3.31
CA VAL A 251 -3.50 16.83 -4.64
C VAL A 251 -2.28 15.95 -4.53
N ASP A 252 -2.27 14.86 -5.29
CA ASP A 252 -1.13 13.96 -5.45
C ASP A 252 -0.47 14.23 -6.82
N PHE A 253 0.81 14.67 -6.80
CA PHE A 253 1.55 15.10 -7.98
C PHE A 253 2.42 13.98 -8.52
N HIS A 254 2.05 13.46 -9.69
CA HIS A 254 2.61 12.31 -10.39
C HIS A 254 3.19 12.62 -11.75
N GLU A 255 3.86 11.65 -12.35
CA GLU A 255 4.31 11.70 -13.73
C GLU A 255 3.99 10.42 -14.50
N MET A 256 3.46 10.60 -15.70
CA MET A 256 3.19 9.53 -16.66
C MET A 256 4.24 9.49 -17.79
N GLY A 257 4.05 8.61 -18.78
CA GLY A 257 4.97 8.45 -19.90
C GLY A 257 5.17 9.75 -20.72
N TYR A 258 6.39 10.01 -21.17
CA TYR A 258 6.81 11.24 -21.86
C TYR A 258 6.08 11.55 -23.19
N ARG A 259 5.32 10.59 -23.73
CA ARG A 259 4.55 10.74 -24.97
C ARG A 259 3.19 11.41 -24.77
N SER A 260 2.75 11.52 -23.53
CA SER A 260 1.52 12.21 -23.15
C SER A 260 1.72 13.72 -23.03
N SER A 261 0.66 14.44 -22.64
CA SER A 261 0.72 15.87 -22.25
C SER A 261 0.66 16.01 -20.73
N TYR A 262 -0.34 16.66 -20.21
CA TYR A 262 -0.61 16.79 -18.78
C TYR A 262 -2.03 16.30 -18.50
N PHE A 263 -2.23 15.58 -17.40
CA PHE A 263 -3.56 15.18 -16.92
C PHE A 263 -3.88 15.87 -15.58
N PHE A 264 -5.12 16.29 -15.43
CA PHE A 264 -5.74 16.68 -14.17
C PHE A 264 -7.24 16.36 -14.21
N PHE A 265 -7.90 16.41 -13.05
CA PHE A 265 -9.31 16.10 -12.91
C PHE A 265 -10.21 17.03 -13.78
N PRO A 266 -11.40 16.57 -14.20
CA PRO A 266 -12.12 15.40 -13.69
C PRO A 266 -11.48 14.05 -14.06
N ALA A 267 -11.72 13.06 -13.18
CA ALA A 267 -11.28 11.67 -13.38
C ALA A 267 -12.03 10.99 -14.53
N ALA A 268 -11.50 9.87 -15.01
CA ALA A 268 -12.21 8.97 -15.90
C ALA A 268 -13.18 8.07 -15.12
N GLU A 269 -14.16 7.49 -15.81
CA GLU A 269 -14.89 6.31 -15.30
C GLU A 269 -13.95 5.07 -15.22
N PRO A 270 -14.13 4.18 -14.23
CA PRO A 270 -15.22 4.16 -13.26
C PRO A 270 -14.98 5.09 -12.05
N ILE A 271 -16.06 5.63 -11.54
CA ILE A 271 -16.09 6.39 -10.30
C ILE A 271 -16.81 5.55 -9.25
N ASN A 272 -16.26 5.46 -8.03
CA ASN A 272 -16.88 4.69 -6.96
C ASN A 272 -18.23 5.32 -6.57
N ASP A 273 -19.29 4.52 -6.59
CA ASP A 273 -20.67 4.92 -6.33
C ASP A 273 -20.92 5.51 -4.92
N ILE A 274 -19.96 5.35 -4.02
CA ILE A 274 -20.01 5.90 -2.66
C ILE A 274 -19.77 7.42 -2.62
N PHE A 275 -19.20 8.01 -3.69
CA PHE A 275 -18.91 9.43 -3.73
C PHE A 275 -20.17 10.25 -4.00
N PRO A 276 -20.47 11.27 -3.16
CA PRO A 276 -21.56 12.19 -3.42
C PRO A 276 -21.19 13.18 -4.55
N GLU A 277 -22.22 13.75 -5.19
CA GLU A 277 -22.09 14.71 -6.30
C GLU A 277 -21.15 15.85 -5.99
N HIS A 278 -21.09 16.32 -4.75
CA HIS A 278 -20.17 17.38 -4.29
C HIS A 278 -18.70 17.12 -4.65
N ILE A 279 -18.21 15.88 -4.54
CA ILE A 279 -16.82 15.54 -4.89
C ILE A 279 -16.59 15.74 -6.39
N LEU A 280 -17.55 15.33 -7.21
CA LEU A 280 -17.47 15.44 -8.67
C LEU A 280 -17.57 16.89 -9.14
N GLU A 281 -18.55 17.64 -8.61
CA GLU A 281 -18.71 19.07 -8.94
C GLU A 281 -17.46 19.91 -8.64
N TRP A 282 -16.82 19.66 -7.50
CA TRP A 282 -15.57 20.35 -7.16
C TRP A 282 -14.39 19.87 -8.02
N GLY A 283 -14.34 18.60 -8.38
CA GLY A 283 -13.38 18.06 -9.34
C GLY A 283 -13.46 18.83 -10.67
N GLU A 284 -14.66 19.07 -11.18
CA GLU A 284 -14.90 19.90 -12.38
C GLU A 284 -14.47 21.37 -12.18
N ARG A 285 -14.75 21.99 -11.03
CA ARG A 285 -14.32 23.38 -10.74
C ARG A 285 -12.80 23.51 -10.70
N PHE A 286 -12.11 22.58 -10.04
CA PHE A 286 -10.63 22.56 -10.04
C PHE A 286 -10.10 22.31 -11.46
N GLY A 287 -10.74 21.41 -12.22
CA GLY A 287 -10.42 21.14 -13.61
C GLY A 287 -10.53 22.39 -14.48
N ALA A 288 -11.61 23.14 -14.35
CA ALA A 288 -11.81 24.39 -15.09
C ALA A 288 -10.75 25.45 -14.76
N GLY A 289 -10.40 25.60 -13.48
CA GLY A 289 -9.33 26.53 -13.06
C GLY A 289 -7.94 26.13 -13.53
N ASN A 290 -7.64 24.83 -13.55
CA ASN A 290 -6.42 24.30 -14.11
C ASN A 290 -6.35 24.50 -15.63
N ALA A 291 -7.44 24.22 -16.34
CA ALA A 291 -7.54 24.43 -17.79
C ALA A 291 -7.28 25.89 -18.15
N GLU A 292 -7.91 26.84 -17.44
CA GLU A 292 -7.67 28.29 -17.68
C GLU A 292 -6.18 28.64 -17.44
N ALA A 293 -5.54 28.08 -16.41
CA ALA A 293 -4.14 28.35 -16.14
C ALA A 293 -3.21 27.75 -17.20
N MET A 294 -3.45 26.52 -17.63
CA MET A 294 -2.67 25.84 -18.67
C MET A 294 -2.86 26.51 -20.05
N ASP A 295 -4.09 26.91 -20.38
CA ASP A 295 -4.40 27.65 -21.61
C ASP A 295 -3.64 28.98 -21.68
N ARG A 296 -3.55 29.70 -20.56
CA ARG A 296 -2.81 30.97 -20.48
C ARG A 296 -1.32 30.81 -20.78
N GLU A 297 -0.75 29.66 -20.36
CA GLU A 297 0.64 29.31 -20.60
C GLU A 297 0.85 28.56 -21.94
N GLY A 298 -0.21 28.22 -22.66
CA GLY A 298 -0.14 27.46 -23.91
C GLY A 298 0.28 26.00 -23.74
N LEU A 299 0.00 25.42 -22.58
CA LEU A 299 0.35 24.03 -22.25
C LEU A 299 -0.77 23.07 -22.64
N LEU A 300 -0.42 21.91 -23.19
CA LEU A 300 -1.39 20.88 -23.58
C LEU A 300 -1.75 19.99 -22.39
N TYR A 301 -3.02 19.68 -22.26
CA TYR A 301 -3.58 18.80 -21.22
C TYR A 301 -4.75 17.97 -21.74
N TYR A 302 -5.22 17.04 -20.91
CA TYR A 302 -6.46 16.28 -21.10
C TYR A 302 -7.07 15.92 -19.74
N THR A 303 -8.36 15.62 -19.72
CA THR A 303 -9.16 15.23 -18.56
C THR A 303 -10.06 14.05 -18.92
N GLY A 304 -10.65 13.37 -17.93
CA GLY A 304 -11.68 12.35 -18.14
C GLY A 304 -11.18 11.09 -18.86
N GLN A 305 -9.90 10.79 -18.81
CA GLN A 305 -9.31 9.62 -19.49
C GLN A 305 -8.20 9.02 -18.64
N ASN A 306 -8.03 7.69 -18.70
CA ASN A 306 -6.98 6.86 -18.11
C ASN A 306 -7.03 6.69 -16.58
N PHE A 307 -7.20 7.76 -15.81
CA PHE A 307 -7.12 7.73 -14.35
C PHE A 307 -8.53 7.81 -13.78
N ASP A 308 -8.98 6.71 -13.19
CA ASP A 308 -10.30 6.56 -12.56
C ASP A 308 -10.30 7.01 -11.08
N LEU A 309 -11.48 7.05 -10.46
CA LEU A 309 -11.66 7.37 -9.05
C LEU A 309 -12.40 6.21 -8.37
N PHE A 310 -11.81 5.01 -8.40
CA PHE A 310 -12.50 3.79 -7.98
C PHE A 310 -11.80 3.02 -6.85
N TYR A 311 -10.52 2.68 -7.03
CA TYR A 311 -9.76 1.87 -6.07
C TYR A 311 -9.36 2.68 -4.83
N PRO A 312 -9.66 2.21 -3.58
CA PRO A 312 -9.49 3.03 -2.36
C PRO A 312 -8.03 3.22 -1.91
N GLY A 313 -7.08 2.57 -2.54
CA GLY A 313 -5.67 2.65 -2.16
C GLY A 313 -4.88 3.77 -2.82
N TYR A 314 -5.51 4.67 -3.60
CA TYR A 314 -4.87 5.81 -4.27
C TYR A 314 -4.87 7.09 -3.44
N GLY A 315 -3.92 7.98 -3.75
CA GLY A 315 -3.80 9.32 -3.17
C GLY A 315 -4.89 10.30 -3.58
N ASP A 316 -5.82 9.94 -4.44
CA ASP A 316 -7.03 10.70 -4.77
C ASP A 316 -8.30 10.05 -4.18
N SER A 317 -8.49 8.75 -4.39
CA SER A 317 -9.69 8.04 -3.94
C SER A 317 -9.79 7.96 -2.42
N TRP A 318 -8.68 7.63 -1.72
CA TRP A 318 -8.69 7.52 -0.27
C TRP A 318 -9.03 8.86 0.41
N PRO A 319 -8.39 10.01 0.09
CA PRO A 319 -8.82 11.31 0.62
C PRO A 319 -10.26 11.65 0.29
N SER A 320 -10.74 11.28 -0.90
CA SER A 320 -12.14 11.51 -1.29
C SER A 320 -13.14 10.71 -0.45
N LEU A 321 -12.75 9.51 0.02
CA LEU A 321 -13.54 8.72 0.99
C LEU A 321 -13.59 9.37 2.39
N LEU A 322 -12.75 10.36 2.66
CA LEU A 322 -12.72 11.16 3.89
C LEU A 322 -13.36 12.55 3.73
N GLY A 323 -13.86 12.87 2.55
CA GLY A 323 -14.52 14.14 2.24
C GLY A 323 -13.63 15.22 1.64
N ALA A 324 -12.34 14.98 1.47
CA ALA A 324 -11.49 15.86 0.70
C ALA A 324 -11.82 15.76 -0.80
N ILE A 325 -11.59 16.81 -1.58
CA ILE A 325 -11.56 16.69 -3.04
C ILE A 325 -10.17 16.15 -3.39
N GLY A 326 -10.08 14.82 -3.51
CA GLY A 326 -8.84 14.12 -3.85
C GLY A 326 -8.61 14.14 -5.35
N MET A 327 -7.42 14.55 -5.78
CA MET A 327 -7.09 14.69 -7.21
C MET A 327 -5.68 14.19 -7.49
N THR A 328 -5.52 13.47 -8.59
CA THR A 328 -4.23 13.13 -9.17
C THR A 328 -3.91 14.08 -10.32
N TYR A 329 -2.69 14.64 -10.30
CA TYR A 329 -2.14 15.44 -11.41
C TYR A 329 -0.94 14.74 -12.01
N GLU A 330 -0.97 14.49 -13.31
CA GLU A 330 0.00 13.68 -14.02
C GLU A 330 0.73 14.50 -15.10
N GLN A 331 1.99 14.80 -14.86
CA GLN A 331 2.87 15.43 -15.84
C GLN A 331 3.51 14.38 -16.73
N SER A 332 3.61 14.64 -18.01
CA SER A 332 4.39 13.77 -18.89
C SER A 332 5.88 13.81 -18.57
N GLY A 333 6.57 12.66 -18.65
CA GLY A 333 8.00 12.58 -18.40
C GLY A 333 8.41 11.30 -17.70
N GLY A 334 8.04 11.15 -16.42
CA GLY A 334 8.48 10.06 -15.55
C GLY A 334 10.01 10.01 -15.42
N GLY A 335 10.53 8.94 -14.80
CA GLY A 335 11.98 8.72 -14.70
C GLY A 335 12.67 8.66 -16.06
N PHE A 336 11.99 8.13 -17.06
CA PHE A 336 12.52 8.01 -18.43
C PHE A 336 12.77 9.36 -19.12
N GLY A 337 12.03 10.43 -18.74
CA GLY A 337 12.20 11.77 -19.28
C GLY A 337 13.59 12.37 -19.03
N GLY A 338 14.28 11.95 -17.97
CA GLY A 338 15.57 12.52 -17.60
C GLY A 338 15.52 14.04 -17.42
N ARG A 339 16.61 14.75 -17.70
CA ARG A 339 16.60 16.23 -17.68
C ARG A 339 15.95 16.85 -18.90
N GLN A 340 15.93 16.16 -20.04
CA GLN A 340 15.19 16.55 -21.24
C GLN A 340 15.00 15.35 -22.17
N ILE A 341 13.89 15.34 -22.90
CA ILE A 341 13.57 14.29 -23.86
C ILE A 341 12.88 14.91 -25.08
N GLU A 342 13.11 14.34 -26.26
CA GLU A 342 12.39 14.69 -27.48
C GLU A 342 11.08 13.90 -27.54
N ARG A 343 9.96 14.63 -27.68
CA ARG A 343 8.62 14.04 -27.88
C ARG A 343 8.43 13.60 -29.33
N PRO A 344 7.41 12.76 -29.62
CA PRO A 344 7.11 12.32 -30.97
C PRO A 344 6.80 13.45 -31.99
N ASP A 345 6.36 14.61 -31.51
CA ASP A 345 6.09 15.81 -32.31
C ASP A 345 7.33 16.66 -32.56
N GLY A 346 8.51 16.23 -32.05
CA GLY A 346 9.78 16.93 -32.21
C GLY A 346 10.03 18.05 -31.19
N THR A 347 9.10 18.28 -30.25
CA THR A 347 9.32 19.21 -29.14
C THR A 347 10.24 18.61 -28.08
N ILE A 348 11.02 19.47 -27.40
CA ILE A 348 11.89 19.06 -26.29
C ILE A 348 11.15 19.35 -24.99
N LEU A 349 10.94 18.31 -24.20
CA LEU A 349 10.39 18.40 -22.84
C LEU A 349 11.54 18.40 -21.84
N THR A 350 11.74 19.49 -21.12
CA THR A 350 12.78 19.62 -20.10
C THR A 350 12.25 19.33 -18.70
N LEU A 351 13.14 19.06 -17.74
CA LEU A 351 12.78 18.96 -16.32
C LEU A 351 12.13 20.28 -15.80
N ARG A 352 12.61 21.43 -16.27
CA ARG A 352 12.04 22.73 -15.93
C ARG A 352 10.61 22.86 -16.43
N ASP A 353 10.31 22.46 -17.66
CA ASP A 353 8.95 22.52 -18.23
C ASP A 353 7.99 21.63 -17.43
N ARG A 354 8.45 20.44 -17.01
CA ARG A 354 7.66 19.53 -16.17
C ARG A 354 7.36 20.12 -14.79
N ALA A 355 8.37 20.67 -14.12
CA ALA A 355 8.18 21.37 -12.85
C ALA A 355 7.25 22.58 -12.99
N PHE A 356 7.33 23.30 -14.11
CA PHE A 356 6.47 24.43 -14.42
C PHE A 356 5.00 24.02 -14.62
N GLY A 357 4.75 22.88 -15.28
CA GLY A 357 3.39 22.34 -15.40
C GLY A 357 2.74 22.06 -14.04
N HIS A 358 3.44 21.38 -13.15
CA HIS A 358 2.95 21.12 -11.79
C HIS A 358 2.77 22.40 -10.96
N ARG A 359 3.72 23.34 -11.03
CA ARG A 359 3.57 24.66 -10.39
C ARG A 359 2.31 25.39 -10.89
N THR A 360 2.06 25.38 -12.19
CA THR A 360 0.92 26.07 -12.81
C THR A 360 -0.41 25.53 -12.27
N THR A 361 -0.59 24.21 -12.24
CA THR A 361 -1.81 23.57 -11.72
C THR A 361 -1.91 23.68 -10.18
N GLY A 362 -0.81 23.52 -9.47
CA GLY A 362 -0.79 23.72 -8.01
C GLY A 362 -1.23 25.12 -7.62
N ASN A 363 -0.67 26.16 -8.25
CA ASN A 363 -1.06 27.56 -8.00
C ASN A 363 -2.51 27.85 -8.43
N ALA A 364 -3.01 27.24 -9.51
CA ALA A 364 -4.42 27.36 -9.92
C ALA A 364 -5.36 26.73 -8.89
N THR A 365 -5.03 25.53 -8.40
CA THR A 365 -5.80 24.85 -7.34
C THR A 365 -5.89 25.71 -6.07
N LEU A 366 -4.80 26.35 -5.65
CA LEU A 366 -4.78 27.25 -4.50
C LEU A 366 -5.76 28.43 -4.69
N ARG A 367 -5.79 29.05 -5.88
CA ARG A 367 -6.71 30.16 -6.17
C ARG A 367 -8.16 29.70 -6.16
N VAL A 368 -8.50 28.60 -6.84
CA VAL A 368 -9.88 28.07 -6.89
C VAL A 368 -10.39 27.77 -5.49
N ALA A 369 -9.56 27.15 -4.65
CA ALA A 369 -9.90 26.85 -3.26
C ALA A 369 -10.10 28.13 -2.43
N ALA A 370 -9.24 29.13 -2.59
CA ALA A 370 -9.36 30.41 -1.88
C ALA A 370 -10.62 31.19 -2.26
N GLU A 371 -10.96 31.24 -3.56
CA GLU A 371 -12.16 31.88 -4.08
C GLU A 371 -13.44 31.20 -3.60
N GLY A 372 -13.47 29.87 -3.53
CA GLY A 372 -14.63 29.08 -3.12
C GLY A 372 -14.59 28.57 -1.68
N LYS A 373 -13.73 29.09 -0.81
CA LYS A 373 -13.42 28.60 0.53
C LYS A 373 -14.66 28.23 1.38
N THR A 374 -15.63 29.11 1.44
CA THR A 374 -16.85 28.92 2.26
C THR A 374 -17.74 27.79 1.72
N GLU A 375 -17.92 27.72 0.40
CA GLU A 375 -18.68 26.65 -0.26
C GLU A 375 -17.98 25.30 -0.11
N LEU A 376 -16.66 25.28 -0.22
CA LEU A 376 -15.83 24.07 -0.07
C LEU A 376 -15.94 23.51 1.35
N LEU A 377 -15.83 24.33 2.40
CA LEU A 377 -15.98 23.92 3.79
C LEU A 377 -17.43 23.50 4.11
N PHE A 378 -18.43 24.19 3.55
CA PHE A 378 -19.83 23.83 3.73
C PHE A 378 -20.17 22.50 3.06
N GLY A 379 -19.64 22.28 1.86
CA GLY A 379 -19.77 21.00 1.15
C GLY A 379 -19.07 19.85 1.87
N PHE A 380 -17.89 20.10 2.46
CA PHE A 380 -17.19 19.14 3.33
C PHE A 380 -18.07 18.71 4.52
N ALA A 381 -18.74 19.66 5.19
CA ALA A 381 -19.71 19.31 6.23
C ALA A 381 -20.92 18.54 5.68
N GLY A 382 -21.41 18.89 4.49
CA GLY A 382 -22.46 18.18 3.78
C GLY A 382 -22.12 16.71 3.51
N PHE A 383 -20.88 16.44 3.09
CA PHE A 383 -20.34 15.09 2.88
C PHE A 383 -20.53 14.20 4.13
N HIS A 384 -20.26 14.73 5.32
CA HIS A 384 -20.35 13.99 6.58
C HIS A 384 -21.80 13.89 7.10
N ARG A 385 -22.67 14.87 6.84
CA ARG A 385 -24.08 14.83 7.24
C ARG A 385 -24.91 13.81 6.45
N GLN A 386 -24.61 13.62 5.17
CA GLN A 386 -25.34 12.73 4.25
C GLN A 386 -24.79 11.32 4.20
N ILE A 387 -24.12 10.88 5.26
CA ILE A 387 -23.30 9.67 5.25
C ILE A 387 -24.12 8.37 5.27
N ASP A 388 -25.33 8.39 5.77
CA ASP A 388 -26.21 7.24 5.94
C ASP A 388 -27.12 6.94 4.73
N GLU A 389 -27.07 7.76 3.69
CA GLU A 389 -27.84 7.51 2.47
C GLU A 389 -27.25 6.33 1.69
N GLY A 390 -27.90 5.15 1.83
CA GLY A 390 -27.53 3.94 1.09
C GLY A 390 -26.44 3.06 1.69
N LEU A 391 -25.92 3.39 2.88
CA LEU A 391 -24.95 2.57 3.59
C LEU A 391 -25.57 1.87 4.79
N ASP A 392 -25.22 0.59 4.99
CA ASP A 392 -25.63 -0.23 6.11
C ASP A 392 -24.53 -0.32 7.17
N ASP A 393 -24.93 -0.51 8.45
CA ASP A 393 -23.99 -0.90 9.48
C ASP A 393 -23.39 -2.27 9.16
N THR A 394 -22.11 -2.45 9.41
CA THR A 394 -21.42 -3.74 9.23
C THR A 394 -21.18 -4.39 10.59
N TYR A 395 -21.45 -5.67 10.67
CA TYR A 395 -21.22 -6.51 11.84
C TYR A 395 -20.19 -7.58 11.50
N LEU A 396 -19.14 -7.67 12.31
CA LEU A 396 -18.09 -8.67 12.16
C LEU A 396 -18.20 -9.69 13.29
N VAL A 397 -18.19 -10.97 12.94
CA VAL A 397 -18.25 -12.07 13.90
C VAL A 397 -16.84 -12.67 14.04
N PRO A 398 -16.20 -12.55 15.21
CA PRO A 398 -14.94 -13.27 15.45
C PRO A 398 -15.20 -14.78 15.42
N GLY A 399 -14.39 -15.51 14.69
CA GLY A 399 -14.41 -16.96 14.67
C GLY A 399 -13.83 -17.57 15.97
N GLU A 400 -13.52 -18.85 15.91
CA GLU A 400 -12.80 -19.54 17.01
C GLU A 400 -11.41 -18.91 17.24
N ASP A 401 -10.74 -18.49 16.17
CA ASP A 401 -9.55 -17.62 16.22
C ASP A 401 -9.93 -16.15 15.98
N PRO A 402 -10.13 -15.36 17.03
CA PRO A 402 -10.52 -13.97 16.91
C PRO A 402 -9.37 -13.04 16.49
N SER A 403 -8.15 -13.51 16.30
CA SER A 403 -6.99 -12.70 15.91
C SER A 403 -7.17 -12.01 14.57
N ARG A 404 -7.86 -12.65 13.63
CA ARG A 404 -8.17 -12.08 12.30
C ARG A 404 -9.12 -10.88 12.40
N ALA A 405 -10.17 -11.01 13.19
CA ALA A 405 -11.11 -9.91 13.45
C ALA A 405 -10.41 -8.76 14.19
N ASP A 406 -9.55 -9.05 15.16
CA ASP A 406 -8.77 -8.03 15.87
C ASP A 406 -7.77 -7.32 14.93
N ALA A 407 -7.14 -8.05 14.00
CA ALA A 407 -6.25 -7.46 13.01
C ALA A 407 -7.00 -6.52 12.07
N LEU A 408 -8.21 -6.91 11.61
CA LEU A 408 -9.09 -6.05 10.82
C LEU A 408 -9.53 -4.81 11.62
N VAL A 409 -10.00 -4.99 12.83
CA VAL A 409 -10.43 -3.87 13.70
C VAL A 409 -9.26 -2.91 13.99
N ARG A 410 -8.03 -3.42 14.14
CA ARG A 410 -6.83 -2.58 14.29
C ARG A 410 -6.62 -1.68 13.07
N LEU A 411 -6.74 -2.22 11.85
CA LEU A 411 -6.65 -1.44 10.61
C LEU A 411 -7.75 -0.37 10.55
N LEU A 412 -9.01 -0.73 10.82
CA LEU A 412 -10.12 0.21 10.83
C LEU A 412 -9.88 1.37 11.81
N ARG A 413 -9.39 1.06 13.01
CA ARG A 413 -9.10 2.08 14.02
C ARG A 413 -7.91 2.99 13.67
N MET A 414 -6.92 2.50 12.92
CA MET A 414 -5.85 3.35 12.40
C MET A 414 -6.41 4.42 11.44
N HIS A 415 -7.51 4.14 10.76
CA HIS A 415 -8.26 5.09 9.93
C HIS A 415 -9.22 5.98 10.74
N GLU A 416 -9.20 5.95 12.06
CA GLU A 416 -10.17 6.62 12.94
C GLU A 416 -11.63 6.15 12.72
N ILE A 417 -11.85 4.96 12.15
CA ILE A 417 -13.17 4.35 12.06
C ILE A 417 -13.60 3.91 13.46
N GLU A 418 -14.76 4.35 13.89
CA GLU A 418 -15.35 3.98 15.19
C GLU A 418 -15.86 2.54 15.12
N VAL A 419 -15.42 1.72 16.06
CA VAL A 419 -15.82 0.32 16.21
C VAL A 419 -16.36 0.10 17.60
N GLU A 420 -17.47 -0.61 17.72
CA GLU A 420 -18.08 -1.02 18.97
C GLU A 420 -18.01 -2.54 19.10
N ARG A 421 -17.96 -3.04 20.35
CA ARG A 421 -17.92 -4.45 20.67
C ARG A 421 -19.13 -4.86 21.49
N ALA A 422 -19.73 -6.00 21.17
CA ALA A 422 -20.84 -6.59 21.93
C ALA A 422 -20.34 -7.11 23.29
N THR A 423 -20.98 -6.68 24.38
CA THR A 423 -20.68 -7.11 25.76
C THR A 423 -21.55 -8.29 26.22
N ALA A 424 -22.46 -8.73 25.36
CA ALA A 424 -23.30 -9.90 25.55
C ALA A 424 -23.81 -10.37 24.18
N GLU A 425 -24.43 -11.53 24.12
CA GLU A 425 -25.13 -12.03 22.95
C GLU A 425 -26.22 -11.03 22.50
N VAL A 426 -26.30 -10.76 21.20
CA VAL A 426 -27.20 -9.77 20.61
C VAL A 426 -28.05 -10.44 19.52
N SER A 427 -29.38 -10.35 19.63
CA SER A 427 -30.32 -10.84 18.63
C SER A 427 -30.67 -9.71 17.66
N LEU A 428 -30.40 -9.91 16.37
CA LEU A 428 -30.54 -8.92 15.30
C LEU A 428 -31.13 -9.57 14.03
N GLU A 429 -31.77 -8.75 13.21
CA GLU A 429 -32.14 -9.13 11.85
C GLU A 429 -31.10 -8.61 10.88
N LEU A 430 -30.26 -9.52 10.36
CA LEU A 430 -29.07 -9.21 9.57
C LEU A 430 -29.10 -9.96 8.23
N GLU A 431 -28.51 -9.34 7.22
CA GLU A 431 -28.23 -9.96 5.93
C GLU A 431 -26.75 -10.41 5.87
N PRO A 432 -26.45 -11.70 5.61
CA PRO A 432 -25.09 -12.15 5.49
C PRO A 432 -24.45 -11.57 4.22
N HIS A 433 -23.18 -11.23 4.30
CA HIS A 433 -22.43 -10.95 3.08
C HIS A 433 -22.33 -12.22 2.20
N PRO A 434 -22.25 -12.10 0.87
CA PRO A 434 -22.15 -13.25 -0.03
C PRO A 434 -21.08 -14.26 0.41
N GLY A 435 -21.39 -15.53 0.38
CA GLY A 435 -20.45 -16.59 0.79
C GLY A 435 -20.42 -16.92 2.28
N PHE A 436 -21.02 -16.10 3.15
CA PHE A 436 -21.22 -16.40 4.57
C PHE A 436 -22.62 -16.93 4.85
N GLU A 437 -22.81 -17.55 6.01
CA GLU A 437 -24.11 -18.09 6.44
C GLU A 437 -24.91 -17.05 7.21
N GLY A 438 -26.26 -17.09 7.08
CA GLY A 438 -27.13 -16.17 7.80
C GLY A 438 -27.15 -16.45 9.31
N ARG A 439 -27.11 -15.38 10.13
CA ARG A 439 -27.27 -15.41 11.60
C ARG A 439 -28.37 -14.47 12.04
N SER A 440 -29.09 -14.87 13.09
CA SER A 440 -30.01 -14.01 13.84
C SER A 440 -29.48 -13.64 15.23
N ILE A 441 -28.37 -14.23 15.66
CA ILE A 441 -27.74 -14.03 16.97
C ILE A 441 -26.23 -13.83 16.76
N LEU A 442 -25.75 -12.69 17.23
CA LEU A 442 -24.33 -12.40 17.30
C LEU A 442 -23.79 -12.78 18.68
N PRO A 443 -22.68 -13.51 18.78
CA PRO A 443 -22.06 -13.83 20.07
C PRO A 443 -21.47 -12.59 20.74
N GLU A 444 -21.28 -12.66 22.06
CA GLU A 444 -20.44 -11.72 22.80
C GLU A 444 -19.08 -11.60 22.12
N GLY A 445 -18.55 -10.38 22.03
CA GLY A 445 -17.27 -10.08 21.36
C GLY A 445 -17.40 -9.75 19.89
N SER A 446 -18.59 -9.88 19.27
CA SER A 446 -18.82 -9.39 17.90
C SER A 446 -18.63 -7.89 17.81
N TYR A 447 -18.20 -7.41 16.63
CA TYR A 447 -17.96 -6.00 16.39
C TYR A 447 -19.07 -5.39 15.55
N ARG A 448 -19.37 -4.10 15.80
CA ARG A 448 -20.27 -3.26 14.99
C ARG A 448 -19.54 -2.05 14.51
N ILE A 449 -19.64 -1.76 13.22
CA ILE A 449 -19.16 -0.56 12.55
C ILE A 449 -20.38 0.18 12.00
N ARG A 450 -20.72 1.31 12.62
CA ARG A 450 -21.88 2.09 12.18
C ARG A 450 -21.57 2.85 10.89
N ALA A 451 -22.53 2.89 9.96
CA ALA A 451 -22.40 3.72 8.77
C ALA A 451 -22.39 5.22 9.12
N ARG A 452 -23.24 5.64 10.09
CA ARG A 452 -23.35 7.04 10.51
C ARG A 452 -22.25 7.41 11.53
N GLN A 453 -21.08 7.74 11.01
CA GLN A 453 -19.91 8.21 11.75
C GLN A 453 -19.00 9.04 10.83
N PRO A 454 -18.07 9.85 11.35
CA PRO A 454 -17.20 10.71 10.51
C PRO A 454 -16.45 9.95 9.39
N ARG A 455 -16.09 8.69 9.61
CA ARG A 455 -15.40 7.83 8.64
C ARG A 455 -16.31 6.80 7.96
N GLY A 456 -17.63 6.98 7.99
CA GLY A 456 -18.60 5.98 7.55
C GLY A 456 -18.48 5.62 6.06
N ARG A 457 -18.19 6.58 5.17
CA ARG A 457 -17.99 6.28 3.74
C ARG A 457 -16.73 5.45 3.50
N LEU A 458 -15.63 5.75 4.18
CA LEU A 458 -14.44 4.91 4.12
C LEU A 458 -14.73 3.51 4.65
N ALA A 459 -15.40 3.39 5.80
CA ALA A 459 -15.80 2.10 6.35
C ALA A 459 -16.67 1.32 5.35
N GLY A 460 -17.68 1.97 4.76
CA GLY A 460 -18.53 1.38 3.73
C GLY A 460 -17.72 0.91 2.52
N ALA A 461 -16.82 1.72 1.98
CA ALA A 461 -15.98 1.35 0.83
C ALA A 461 -15.08 0.14 1.11
N LEU A 462 -14.57 -0.01 2.34
CA LEU A 462 -13.65 -1.08 2.72
C LEU A 462 -14.36 -2.37 3.15
N LEU A 463 -15.59 -2.30 3.67
CA LEU A 463 -16.26 -3.43 4.30
C LEU A 463 -17.40 -4.02 3.48
N ARG A 464 -18.10 -3.23 2.65
CA ARG A 464 -19.21 -3.77 1.84
C ARG A 464 -18.70 -4.83 0.87
N PRO A 465 -19.50 -5.87 0.58
CA PRO A 465 -19.06 -6.99 -0.24
C PRO A 465 -18.70 -6.58 -1.66
N ASP A 466 -19.39 -5.60 -2.22
CA ASP A 466 -19.21 -5.19 -3.61
C ASP A 466 -19.26 -3.66 -3.74
N ASN A 467 -18.44 -3.11 -4.62
CA ASN A 467 -18.48 -1.73 -5.04
C ASN A 467 -19.02 -1.72 -6.48
N LEU A 468 -20.05 -0.93 -6.75
CA LEU A 468 -20.65 -0.89 -8.08
C LEU A 468 -19.66 -0.29 -9.08
N LEU A 469 -19.40 -1.05 -10.13
CA LEU A 469 -18.55 -0.63 -11.24
C LEU A 469 -19.46 -0.25 -12.41
N GLU A 470 -19.60 1.03 -12.67
CA GLU A 470 -20.19 1.54 -13.89
C GLU A 470 -19.08 1.77 -14.90
N GLY A 471 -19.22 1.18 -16.10
CA GLY A 471 -18.22 1.31 -17.15
C GLY A 471 -17.62 -0.02 -17.62
N THR A 472 -16.62 0.08 -18.49
CA THR A 472 -16.08 -1.06 -19.23
C THR A 472 -14.65 -1.42 -18.87
N SER A 473 -13.97 -0.66 -18.01
CA SER A 473 -12.60 -0.95 -17.57
C SER A 473 -12.28 -0.27 -16.25
N SER A 474 -11.39 -0.87 -15.45
CA SER A 474 -10.80 -0.26 -14.26
C SER A 474 -9.28 -0.17 -14.44
N TYR A 475 -8.67 0.78 -13.75
CA TYR A 475 -7.22 0.96 -13.78
C TYR A 475 -6.50 -0.07 -12.87
N ASP A 476 -7.16 -0.52 -11.79
CA ASP A 476 -6.62 -1.48 -10.82
C ASP A 476 -7.62 -2.61 -10.52
N ILE A 477 -7.43 -3.35 -9.41
CA ILE A 477 -8.33 -4.41 -8.97
C ILE A 477 -9.73 -3.88 -8.68
N THR A 478 -10.73 -4.74 -8.86
CA THR A 478 -12.14 -4.40 -8.67
C THR A 478 -12.76 -4.96 -7.39
N ALA A 479 -11.99 -5.74 -6.62
CA ALA A 479 -12.43 -6.31 -5.35
C ALA A 479 -11.35 -6.17 -4.27
N TRP A 480 -11.76 -5.72 -3.09
CA TRP A 480 -10.88 -5.51 -1.93
C TRP A 480 -11.59 -5.66 -0.59
N ALA A 481 -12.86 -6.10 -0.56
CA ALA A 481 -13.66 -6.16 0.66
C ALA A 481 -12.94 -6.87 1.81
N LEU A 482 -12.63 -6.12 2.87
CA LEU A 482 -11.76 -6.56 3.97
C LEU A 482 -12.29 -7.77 4.76
N PRO A 483 -13.62 -7.99 4.95
CA PRO A 483 -14.08 -9.20 5.59
C PRO A 483 -13.54 -10.47 4.92
N TYR A 484 -13.54 -10.52 3.58
CA TYR A 484 -12.99 -11.67 2.84
C TYR A 484 -11.47 -11.71 2.86
N ALA A 485 -10.83 -10.53 2.71
CA ALA A 485 -9.37 -10.43 2.77
C ALA A 485 -8.81 -10.93 4.09
N TYR A 486 -9.54 -10.75 5.20
CA TYR A 486 -9.16 -11.24 6.53
C TYR A 486 -9.77 -12.59 6.89
N GLY A 487 -10.74 -13.09 6.10
CA GLY A 487 -11.48 -14.33 6.41
C GLY A 487 -12.31 -14.18 7.69
N VAL A 488 -13.01 -13.06 7.84
CA VAL A 488 -13.87 -12.73 8.98
C VAL A 488 -15.32 -12.71 8.52
N GLU A 489 -16.18 -13.46 9.19
CA GLU A 489 -17.62 -13.48 8.90
C GLU A 489 -18.22 -12.08 9.09
N ALA A 490 -19.00 -11.64 8.09
CA ALA A 490 -19.59 -10.31 8.06
C ALA A 490 -21.07 -10.31 7.66
N HIS A 491 -21.82 -9.38 8.24
CA HIS A 491 -23.24 -9.15 7.99
C HIS A 491 -23.53 -7.66 7.86
N SER A 492 -24.60 -7.33 7.15
CA SER A 492 -25.15 -5.98 7.05
C SER A 492 -26.47 -5.85 7.80
N GLY A 493 -26.76 -4.67 8.34
CA GLY A 493 -28.02 -4.35 8.99
C GLY A 493 -28.30 -2.87 9.11
N ARG A 494 -29.58 -2.48 9.07
CA ARG A 494 -30.01 -1.08 9.17
C ARG A 494 -30.59 -0.73 10.52
N GLY A 495 -30.39 0.51 10.92
CA GLY A 495 -31.05 1.16 12.05
C GLY A 495 -30.39 0.90 13.41
N ALA A 496 -30.88 1.64 14.42
CA ALA A 496 -30.45 1.51 15.80
C ALA A 496 -30.88 0.14 16.36
N GLN A 497 -29.99 -0.82 16.27
CA GLN A 497 -30.20 -2.16 16.78
C GLN A 497 -30.02 -2.19 18.30
N ALA A 498 -31.00 -2.79 19.01
CA ALA A 498 -30.90 -3.00 20.44
C ALA A 498 -29.73 -3.95 20.77
N GLY A 499 -29.04 -3.72 21.87
CA GLY A 499 -27.94 -4.56 22.33
C GLY A 499 -27.03 -3.80 23.27
N SER A 500 -26.16 -4.53 23.96
CA SER A 500 -25.12 -3.95 24.81
C SER A 500 -23.84 -3.83 24.01
N TRP A 501 -23.50 -2.60 23.62
CA TRP A 501 -22.33 -2.26 22.82
C TRP A 501 -21.44 -1.29 23.59
N GLU A 502 -20.14 -1.46 23.51
CA GLU A 502 -19.15 -0.54 24.06
C GLU A 502 -18.11 -0.14 22.99
N PRO A 503 -17.64 1.12 22.98
CA PRO A 503 -16.56 1.53 22.09
C PRO A 503 -15.30 0.70 22.31
N VAL A 504 -14.63 0.31 21.22
CA VAL A 504 -13.33 -0.36 21.27
C VAL A 504 -12.23 0.69 21.45
N GLU A 505 -11.85 1.01 22.69
CA GLU A 505 -10.73 1.91 22.97
C GLU A 505 -9.37 1.24 22.78
N ALA A 506 -9.28 -0.03 23.17
CA ALA A 506 -8.11 -0.89 22.97
C ALA A 506 -8.56 -2.31 22.63
N LEU A 507 -7.80 -2.96 21.78
CA LEU A 507 -8.01 -4.39 21.52
C LEU A 507 -7.45 -5.21 22.69
N PRO A 508 -8.04 -6.38 22.98
CA PRO A 508 -7.50 -7.27 24.01
C PRO A 508 -6.03 -7.61 23.72
N GLU A 509 -5.17 -7.48 24.71
CA GLU A 509 -3.82 -8.03 24.62
C GLU A 509 -3.93 -9.56 24.63
N ARG A 510 -3.60 -10.18 23.51
CA ARG A 510 -3.55 -11.63 23.35
C ARG A 510 -2.12 -12.11 23.56
N GLY A 511 -1.72 -12.20 24.75
CA GLY A 511 -0.39 -12.63 25.14
C GLY A 511 -0.10 -12.14 26.54
N GLY A 512 0.71 -12.85 27.26
CA GLY A 512 1.15 -12.49 28.60
C GLY A 512 2.33 -13.36 28.98
N ALA A 513 3.13 -12.89 29.90
CA ALA A 513 4.30 -13.63 30.39
C ALA A 513 3.93 -14.80 31.35
N GLU A 514 2.65 -14.93 31.74
CA GLU A 514 2.23 -15.96 32.65
C GLU A 514 1.95 -17.28 31.95
N LEU A 515 2.85 -18.23 32.22
CA LEU A 515 2.68 -19.62 31.83
C LEU A 515 1.72 -20.32 32.81
N ARG A 516 0.68 -20.97 32.25
CA ARG A 516 -0.24 -21.76 33.06
C ARG A 516 0.50 -22.96 33.72
N PRO A 517 0.35 -23.24 35.03
CA PRO A 517 1.01 -24.36 35.63
C PRO A 517 0.39 -25.70 35.18
N GLY A 518 1.19 -26.77 35.15
CA GLY A 518 0.71 -28.13 34.87
C GLY A 518 1.35 -28.78 33.64
N GLY A 519 2.28 -28.10 32.94
CA GLY A 519 2.97 -28.60 31.75
C GLY A 519 4.05 -29.64 32.03
N SER A 520 3.84 -30.60 32.99
CA SER A 520 4.86 -31.58 33.34
C SER A 520 5.26 -32.51 32.18
N PHE A 521 4.42 -32.72 31.20
CA PHE A 521 4.72 -33.46 29.98
C PHE A 521 5.06 -32.51 28.81
N GLY A 522 4.45 -31.32 28.79
CA GLY A 522 4.66 -30.28 27.77
C GLY A 522 3.46 -29.37 27.63
N TYR A 523 3.39 -28.70 26.47
CA TYR A 523 2.34 -27.75 26.18
C TYR A 523 1.80 -27.96 24.74
N LEU A 524 0.55 -27.57 24.51
CA LEU A 524 -0.12 -27.60 23.20
C LEU A 524 -0.50 -26.19 22.77
N LEU A 525 -0.49 -25.96 21.47
CA LEU A 525 -0.90 -24.71 20.82
C LEU A 525 -1.63 -25.01 19.53
N GLU A 526 -2.82 -24.46 19.34
CA GLU A 526 -3.56 -24.58 18.09
C GLU A 526 -2.85 -23.82 16.95
N PRO A 527 -2.94 -24.32 15.70
CA PRO A 527 -2.31 -23.67 14.57
C PRO A 527 -3.04 -22.36 14.24
N SER A 528 -2.33 -21.25 14.24
CA SER A 528 -2.82 -19.93 13.81
C SER A 528 -1.66 -19.07 13.36
N PHE A 529 -1.91 -18.19 12.39
CA PHE A 529 -0.93 -17.21 11.92
C PHE A 529 -0.53 -16.21 13.03
N ASP A 530 -1.45 -15.91 13.96
CA ASP A 530 -1.25 -14.88 15.01
C ASP A 530 -0.03 -15.13 15.92
N HIS A 531 0.47 -16.35 15.97
CA HIS A 531 1.66 -16.71 16.76
C HIS A 531 2.83 -17.24 15.92
N ALA A 532 2.78 -17.06 14.61
CA ALA A 532 3.88 -17.49 13.74
C ALA A 532 5.21 -16.78 14.05
N PRO A 533 5.24 -15.45 14.32
CA PRO A 533 6.49 -14.78 14.74
C PRO A 533 7.03 -15.29 16.06
N GLU A 534 6.15 -15.57 17.03
CA GLU A 534 6.53 -16.15 18.32
C GLU A 534 7.10 -17.56 18.16
N LEU A 535 6.53 -18.35 17.25
CA LEU A 535 7.04 -19.68 16.91
C LEU A 535 8.43 -19.60 16.27
N VAL A 536 8.67 -18.65 15.38
CA VAL A 536 9.99 -18.39 14.80
C VAL A 536 11.01 -18.08 15.89
N ARG A 537 10.72 -17.13 16.79
CA ARG A 537 11.60 -16.80 17.94
C ARG A 537 11.88 -18.00 18.86
N PHE A 538 10.85 -18.83 19.10
CA PHE A 538 11.00 -20.07 19.88
C PHE A 538 11.99 -21.03 19.21
N LEU A 539 11.89 -21.22 17.90
CA LEU A 539 12.79 -22.07 17.12
C LEU A 539 14.22 -21.50 17.04
N GLU A 540 14.37 -20.17 16.89
CA GLU A 540 15.68 -19.48 16.94
C GLU A 540 16.36 -19.63 18.30
N GLY A 541 15.59 -19.61 19.38
CA GLY A 541 16.05 -19.89 20.75
C GLY A 541 16.48 -21.35 20.97
N GLY A 542 16.41 -22.20 19.94
CA GLY A 542 16.77 -23.62 20.00
C GLY A 542 15.66 -24.51 20.53
N GLY A 543 14.44 -23.99 20.65
CA GLY A 543 13.25 -24.72 21.05
C GLY A 543 12.88 -25.84 20.08
N ARG A 544 12.34 -26.92 20.59
CA ARG A 544 11.87 -28.09 19.82
C ARG A 544 10.37 -28.24 19.93
N VAL A 545 9.69 -28.29 18.81
CA VAL A 545 8.24 -28.39 18.67
C VAL A 545 7.88 -29.41 17.59
N LEU A 546 6.79 -30.12 17.78
CA LEU A 546 6.23 -31.07 16.82
C LEU A 546 4.89 -30.54 16.32
N ALA A 547 4.65 -30.60 15.01
CA ALA A 547 3.34 -30.39 14.42
C ALA A 547 2.62 -31.74 14.28
N MET A 548 1.41 -31.85 14.79
CA MET A 548 0.61 -33.08 14.77
C MET A 548 -0.12 -33.20 13.41
N ALA A 549 0.10 -34.29 12.68
CA ALA A 549 -0.56 -34.52 11.39
C ALA A 549 -2.06 -34.76 11.53
N ASP A 550 -2.48 -35.41 12.62
CA ASP A 550 -3.86 -35.76 12.86
C ASP A 550 -4.47 -34.98 14.05
N SER A 551 -5.79 -34.81 13.98
CA SER A 551 -6.57 -34.30 15.11
C SER A 551 -6.60 -35.35 16.26
N PHE A 552 -6.66 -34.86 17.47
CA PHE A 552 -6.75 -35.71 18.66
C PHE A 552 -7.60 -35.04 19.76
N SER A 553 -7.92 -35.79 20.82
CA SER A 553 -8.65 -35.25 21.97
C SER A 553 -7.95 -35.57 23.25
N THR A 554 -7.84 -34.59 24.13
CA THR A 554 -7.46 -34.77 25.54
C THR A 554 -8.73 -34.92 26.40
N ALA A 555 -8.59 -35.03 27.70
CA ALA A 555 -9.75 -35.06 28.62
C ALA A 555 -10.49 -33.70 28.65
N GLU A 556 -9.83 -32.62 28.24
CA GLU A 556 -10.28 -31.25 28.41
C GLU A 556 -10.74 -30.60 27.08
N ALA A 557 -10.15 -31.00 25.96
CA ALA A 557 -10.44 -30.38 24.65
C ALA A 557 -10.14 -31.32 23.47
N ALA A 558 -10.78 -31.03 22.32
CA ALA A 558 -10.40 -31.53 21.00
C ALA A 558 -9.35 -30.60 20.38
N TRP A 559 -8.39 -31.17 19.68
CA TRP A 559 -7.26 -30.46 19.06
C TRP A 559 -7.24 -30.73 17.56
N PRO A 560 -7.18 -29.68 16.74
CA PRO A 560 -7.19 -29.85 15.29
C PRO A 560 -5.84 -30.36 14.76
N ARG A 561 -5.83 -30.79 13.49
CA ARG A 561 -4.61 -31.04 12.72
C ARG A 561 -3.71 -29.82 12.72
N GLY A 562 -2.41 -30.00 12.74
CA GLY A 562 -1.43 -28.91 12.81
C GLY A 562 -1.18 -28.38 14.23
N THR A 563 -1.88 -28.91 15.26
CA THR A 563 -1.60 -28.55 16.67
C THR A 563 -0.13 -28.74 16.98
N LEU A 564 0.47 -27.71 17.57
CA LEU A 564 1.88 -27.69 17.96
C LEU A 564 2.04 -28.28 19.34
N PHE A 565 2.92 -29.28 19.48
CA PHE A 565 3.28 -29.90 20.76
C PHE A 565 4.71 -29.52 21.15
N PHE A 566 4.86 -28.91 22.32
CA PHE A 566 6.13 -28.49 22.93
C PHE A 566 6.51 -29.50 24.04
N PRO A 567 7.31 -30.53 23.74
CA PRO A 567 7.62 -31.58 24.71
C PRO A 567 8.62 -31.12 25.76
N GLN A 568 8.27 -31.25 27.06
CA GLN A 568 9.16 -30.92 28.18
C GLN A 568 10.47 -31.74 28.14
N GLY A 569 10.38 -33.01 27.80
CA GLY A 569 11.53 -33.93 27.81
C GLY A 569 12.53 -33.70 26.66
N ARG A 570 12.22 -32.82 25.69
CA ARG A 570 13.10 -32.50 24.56
C ARG A 570 13.64 -31.07 24.60
N ASN A 571 13.22 -30.25 25.56
CA ASN A 571 13.63 -28.86 25.71
C ASN A 571 14.26 -28.65 27.10
N GLU A 572 15.47 -28.13 27.14
CA GLU A 572 16.02 -27.56 28.35
C GLU A 572 15.37 -26.21 28.61
N ALA A 573 14.93 -25.94 29.85
CA ALA A 573 14.28 -24.67 30.20
C ALA A 573 13.08 -24.27 29.30
N LEU A 574 12.18 -25.25 28.98
CA LEU A 574 11.03 -25.00 28.10
C LEU A 574 10.19 -23.80 28.55
N ASP A 575 9.94 -23.65 29.84
CA ASP A 575 9.16 -22.57 30.41
C ASP A 575 9.79 -21.19 30.11
N ASP A 576 11.12 -21.09 30.14
CA ASP A 576 11.84 -19.87 29.87
C ASP A 576 11.81 -19.56 28.34
N LEU A 577 12.01 -20.54 27.47
CA LEU A 577 11.88 -20.41 26.03
C LEU A 577 10.48 -19.94 25.62
N LEU A 578 9.43 -20.46 26.23
CA LEU A 578 8.06 -20.03 25.99
C LEU A 578 7.79 -18.57 26.41
N ARG A 579 8.42 -18.14 27.53
CA ARG A 579 8.31 -16.73 27.97
C ARG A 579 9.08 -15.80 27.08
N GLU A 580 10.32 -16.14 26.74
CA GLU A 580 11.20 -15.32 25.91
C GLU A 580 10.66 -15.17 24.47
N SER A 581 10.05 -16.21 23.92
CA SER A 581 9.42 -16.15 22.60
C SER A 581 8.08 -15.40 22.57
N GLY A 582 7.41 -15.23 23.74
CA GLY A 582 6.07 -14.65 23.85
C GLY A 582 4.91 -15.65 23.78
N LEU A 583 5.19 -16.96 23.67
CA LEU A 583 4.16 -18.01 23.58
C LEU A 583 3.52 -18.37 24.93
N ALA A 584 4.09 -17.97 26.05
CA ALA A 584 3.74 -18.45 27.38
C ALA A 584 2.24 -18.43 27.74
N ALA A 585 1.56 -17.32 27.39
CA ALA A 585 0.12 -17.16 27.68
C ALA A 585 -0.80 -17.87 26.68
N ARG A 586 -0.25 -18.32 25.54
CA ARG A 586 -1.02 -18.94 24.45
C ARG A 586 -1.08 -20.46 24.55
N VAL A 587 -0.09 -21.06 25.21
CA VAL A 587 0.04 -22.51 25.29
C VAL A 587 -0.81 -23.12 26.41
N THR A 588 -1.36 -24.32 26.16
CA THR A 588 -2.15 -25.09 27.13
C THR A 588 -1.28 -26.20 27.71
N PRO A 589 -1.12 -26.27 29.05
CA PRO A 589 -0.29 -27.29 29.72
C PRO A 589 -0.93 -28.67 29.65
N ILE A 590 -0.08 -29.68 29.48
CA ILE A 590 -0.49 -31.08 29.54
C ILE A 590 0.44 -31.90 30.45
N SER A 591 -0.14 -32.89 31.17
CA SER A 591 0.57 -33.73 32.13
C SER A 591 0.86 -35.14 31.62
N THR A 592 0.32 -35.49 30.43
CA THR A 592 0.45 -36.83 29.84
C THR A 592 0.47 -36.74 28.30
N GLY A 593 1.21 -37.64 27.67
CA GLY A 593 1.18 -37.78 26.19
C GLY A 593 0.12 -38.75 25.71
N ARG A 594 -0.63 -39.40 26.61
CA ARG A 594 -1.75 -40.26 26.25
C ARG A 594 -3.01 -39.43 26.11
N VAL A 595 -3.67 -39.59 24.98
CA VAL A 595 -4.88 -38.86 24.61
C VAL A 595 -6.15 -39.72 24.79
N THR A 596 -7.31 -39.10 24.77
CA THR A 596 -8.61 -39.80 24.91
C THR A 596 -9.21 -40.23 23.58
N GLY A 597 -8.74 -39.65 22.49
CA GLY A 597 -9.14 -39.97 21.10
C GLY A 597 -8.09 -39.53 20.10
N GLY A 598 -7.93 -40.25 19.00
CA GLY A 598 -6.87 -40.00 18.04
C GLY A 598 -5.50 -40.59 18.42
N PRO A 599 -4.42 -40.21 17.70
CA PRO A 599 -3.06 -40.67 17.99
C PRO A 599 -2.47 -40.00 19.23
N ASP A 600 -1.74 -40.80 20.07
CA ASP A 600 -0.98 -40.25 21.19
C ASP A 600 0.13 -39.31 20.74
N LEU A 601 0.55 -38.34 21.55
CA LEU A 601 1.49 -37.27 21.20
C LEU A 601 2.91 -37.73 20.81
N GLY A 602 3.22 -39.00 20.97
CA GLY A 602 4.47 -39.63 20.55
C GLY A 602 4.37 -40.37 19.22
N THR A 603 3.30 -40.14 18.43
CA THR A 603 3.09 -40.78 17.12
C THR A 603 4.25 -40.50 16.17
N ASN A 604 4.46 -41.39 15.20
CA ASN A 604 5.44 -41.20 14.13
C ASN A 604 4.95 -40.20 13.06
N ASP A 605 3.67 -39.82 13.11
CA ASP A 605 3.06 -38.88 12.17
C ASP A 605 3.19 -37.41 12.63
N ALA A 606 3.83 -37.18 13.78
CA ALA A 606 4.17 -35.84 14.27
C ALA A 606 5.49 -35.35 13.64
N ALA A 607 5.44 -34.25 12.90
CA ALA A 607 6.61 -33.69 12.22
C ALA A 607 7.37 -32.68 13.11
N PRO A 608 8.70 -32.84 13.30
CA PRO A 608 9.49 -31.82 13.98
C PRO A 608 9.65 -30.59 13.10
N LEU A 609 9.20 -29.42 13.60
CA LEU A 609 9.45 -28.16 12.93
C LEU A 609 10.89 -27.71 13.24
N VAL A 610 11.55 -27.22 12.20
CA VAL A 610 12.90 -26.66 12.24
C VAL A 610 12.90 -25.39 11.40
N LEU A 611 13.58 -24.36 11.87
CA LEU A 611 13.72 -23.13 11.11
C LEU A 611 14.43 -23.42 9.77
N PRO A 612 13.79 -23.17 8.62
CA PRO A 612 14.41 -23.45 7.33
C PRO A 612 15.41 -22.36 6.94
N ARG A 613 16.41 -22.72 6.15
CA ARG A 613 17.24 -21.76 5.44
C ARG A 613 16.54 -21.38 4.13
N ILE A 614 16.11 -20.13 4.05
CA ILE A 614 15.28 -19.61 2.96
C ILE A 614 16.14 -18.77 2.00
N ALA A 615 16.02 -19.01 0.70
CA ALA A 615 16.43 -18.06 -0.33
C ALA A 615 15.21 -17.39 -0.96
N LEU A 616 15.21 -16.07 -1.05
CA LEU A 616 14.22 -15.27 -1.80
C LEU A 616 14.86 -14.79 -3.09
N LEU A 617 14.33 -15.24 -4.24
CA LEU A 617 14.87 -14.86 -5.54
C LEU A 617 14.38 -13.48 -5.95
N GLY A 618 15.32 -12.58 -6.30
CA GLY A 618 15.07 -11.21 -6.71
C GLY A 618 15.84 -10.80 -7.94
N GLY A 619 15.60 -9.58 -8.42
CA GLY A 619 16.29 -9.01 -9.58
C GLY A 619 15.45 -8.99 -10.84
N GLU A 620 16.10 -8.70 -11.98
CA GLU A 620 15.45 -8.71 -13.28
C GLU A 620 14.74 -10.05 -13.55
N GLY A 621 13.46 -10.00 -13.90
CA GLY A 621 12.62 -11.19 -14.06
C GLY A 621 11.65 -11.41 -12.89
N THR A 622 11.80 -10.67 -11.77
CA THR A 622 10.77 -10.56 -10.73
C THR A 622 10.15 -9.17 -10.75
N THR A 623 8.89 -9.03 -10.33
CA THR A 623 8.30 -7.70 -10.16
C THR A 623 8.82 -7.09 -8.85
N ALA A 624 9.11 -5.77 -8.84
CA ALA A 624 9.59 -5.11 -7.64
C ALA A 624 8.59 -5.26 -6.48
N ASN A 625 7.32 -4.95 -6.71
CA ASN A 625 6.27 -5.06 -5.69
C ASN A 625 6.08 -6.52 -5.20
N GLY A 626 6.11 -7.49 -6.12
CA GLY A 626 6.01 -8.91 -5.76
C GLY A 626 7.16 -9.34 -4.85
N TYR A 627 8.42 -9.05 -5.26
CA TYR A 627 9.57 -9.32 -4.41
C TYR A 627 9.47 -8.60 -3.06
N GLY A 628 9.10 -7.32 -3.07
CA GLY A 628 9.00 -6.49 -1.88
C GLY A 628 7.98 -7.01 -0.87
N THR A 629 6.82 -7.49 -1.33
CA THR A 629 5.80 -8.10 -0.47
C THR A 629 6.36 -9.32 0.29
N HIS A 630 7.08 -10.21 -0.40
CA HIS A 630 7.68 -11.39 0.23
C HIS A 630 8.86 -11.03 1.14
N TRP A 631 9.70 -10.06 0.75
CA TRP A 631 10.77 -9.53 1.59
C TRP A 631 10.22 -8.97 2.90
N PHE A 632 9.24 -8.05 2.80
CA PHE A 632 8.58 -7.44 3.97
C PHE A 632 7.94 -8.49 4.88
N PHE A 633 7.28 -9.49 4.30
CA PHE A 633 6.64 -10.55 5.06
C PHE A 633 7.65 -11.39 5.85
N LEU A 634 8.75 -11.79 5.22
CA LEU A 634 9.79 -12.57 5.88
C LEU A 634 10.47 -11.77 7.00
N GLU A 635 10.84 -10.51 6.73
CA GLU A 635 11.64 -9.69 7.66
C GLU A 635 10.78 -9.00 8.73
N GLN A 636 9.68 -8.33 8.33
CA GLN A 636 8.91 -7.48 9.24
C GLN A 636 7.73 -8.20 9.89
N VAL A 637 7.22 -9.26 9.28
CA VAL A 637 6.04 -9.97 9.78
C VAL A 637 6.41 -11.27 10.47
N LEU A 638 7.22 -12.12 9.85
CA LEU A 638 7.66 -13.38 10.46
C LEU A 638 8.93 -13.25 11.31
N ASP A 639 9.74 -12.20 11.07
CA ASP A 639 11.06 -12.03 11.71
C ASP A 639 11.97 -13.25 11.49
N ILE A 640 11.96 -13.79 10.25
CA ILE A 640 12.70 -15.00 9.87
C ILE A 640 13.91 -14.66 9.00
N PRO A 641 15.11 -15.16 9.32
CA PRO A 641 16.30 -14.97 8.48
C PRO A 641 16.14 -15.58 7.08
N PHE A 642 16.58 -14.85 6.07
CA PHE A 642 16.62 -15.33 4.68
C PHE A 642 17.78 -14.71 3.91
N ASP A 643 18.15 -15.34 2.79
CA ASP A 643 19.13 -14.81 1.85
C ASP A 643 18.45 -14.25 0.61
N ALA A 644 18.72 -12.99 0.28
CA ALA A 644 18.32 -12.36 -0.98
C ALA A 644 19.27 -12.83 -2.09
N VAL A 645 18.74 -13.54 -3.09
CA VAL A 645 19.53 -14.17 -4.16
C VAL A 645 19.07 -13.65 -5.52
N ASN A 646 20.01 -13.23 -6.37
CA ASN A 646 19.64 -12.84 -7.73
C ASN A 646 19.22 -14.05 -8.57
N VAL A 647 18.15 -13.90 -9.34
CA VAL A 647 17.70 -14.91 -10.29
C VAL A 647 18.81 -15.34 -11.27
N ASP A 648 19.62 -14.38 -11.72
CA ASP A 648 20.73 -14.62 -12.66
C ASP A 648 21.85 -15.52 -12.09
N ASP A 649 21.99 -15.58 -10.76
CA ASP A 649 23.08 -16.28 -10.07
C ASP A 649 22.76 -17.75 -9.75
N VAL A 650 21.49 -18.17 -9.86
CA VAL A 650 20.97 -19.51 -9.46
C VAL A 650 21.79 -20.66 -10.04
N SER A 651 22.24 -20.55 -11.30
CA SER A 651 23.02 -21.61 -11.96
C SER A 651 24.42 -21.79 -11.39
N SER A 652 24.95 -20.80 -10.67
CA SER A 652 26.32 -20.76 -10.14
C SER A 652 26.42 -21.01 -8.64
N LEU A 653 25.28 -21.01 -7.93
CA LEU A 653 25.22 -21.16 -6.48
C LEU A 653 25.14 -22.63 -6.06
N ASP A 654 25.63 -22.91 -4.85
CA ASP A 654 25.38 -24.18 -4.16
C ASP A 654 24.00 -24.12 -3.48
N LEU A 655 22.97 -24.56 -4.21
CA LEU A 655 21.61 -24.53 -3.68
C LEU A 655 21.37 -25.52 -2.52
N SER A 656 22.30 -26.47 -2.26
CA SER A 656 22.15 -27.44 -1.18
C SER A 656 22.19 -26.83 0.22
N VAL A 657 22.62 -25.56 0.33
CA VAL A 657 22.58 -24.80 1.59
C VAL A 657 21.16 -24.33 1.95
N TYR A 658 20.21 -24.35 1.03
CA TYR A 658 18.83 -23.90 1.26
C TYR A 658 17.88 -25.06 1.40
N ASP A 659 16.92 -24.93 2.34
CA ASP A 659 15.80 -25.85 2.54
C ASP A 659 14.60 -25.41 1.70
N VAL A 660 14.38 -24.07 1.56
CA VAL A 660 13.28 -23.47 0.82
C VAL A 660 13.82 -22.39 -0.13
N ILE A 661 13.35 -22.39 -1.36
CA ILE A 661 13.57 -21.30 -2.32
C ILE A 661 12.22 -20.72 -2.70
N VAL A 662 12.07 -19.41 -2.48
CA VAL A 662 10.86 -18.65 -2.85
C VAL A 662 11.09 -17.90 -4.15
N VAL A 663 10.16 -18.05 -5.09
CA VAL A 663 10.13 -17.31 -6.36
C VAL A 663 8.89 -16.42 -6.38
N PRO A 664 9.06 -15.11 -6.13
CA PRO A 664 7.95 -14.16 -6.10
C PRO A 664 7.39 -13.89 -7.50
N PRO A 665 6.25 -13.18 -7.63
CA PRO A 665 5.63 -12.87 -8.92
C PRO A 665 6.59 -12.25 -9.94
N GLY A 666 6.52 -12.73 -11.19
CA GLY A 666 7.36 -12.26 -12.29
C GLY A 666 7.48 -13.27 -13.42
N ASN A 667 8.45 -13.05 -14.31
CA ASN A 667 8.83 -14.01 -15.37
C ASN A 667 10.33 -14.34 -15.27
N PRO A 668 10.73 -15.22 -14.33
CA PRO A 668 12.13 -15.54 -14.08
C PRO A 668 12.76 -16.46 -15.13
N THR A 669 11.98 -17.17 -15.96
CA THR A 669 12.46 -18.25 -16.84
C THR A 669 13.56 -17.82 -17.80
N GLY A 670 13.45 -16.62 -18.38
CA GLY A 670 14.46 -16.09 -19.29
C GLY A 670 15.80 -15.79 -18.60
N ARG A 671 15.78 -15.40 -17.34
CA ARG A 671 16.97 -15.10 -16.52
C ARG A 671 17.59 -16.38 -15.95
N LEU A 672 16.79 -17.30 -15.45
CA LEU A 672 17.24 -18.63 -15.02
C LEU A 672 17.96 -19.38 -16.15
N GLY A 673 17.44 -19.26 -17.38
CA GLY A 673 17.97 -20.00 -18.52
C GLY A 673 17.97 -21.52 -18.28
N GLY A 674 18.59 -22.28 -19.19
CA GLY A 674 18.65 -23.74 -19.04
C GLY A 674 19.43 -24.19 -17.80
N GLY A 675 20.55 -23.51 -17.49
CA GLY A 675 21.41 -23.87 -16.35
C GLY A 675 20.72 -23.65 -14.99
N GLY A 676 20.04 -22.52 -14.80
CA GLY A 676 19.29 -22.26 -13.58
C GLY A 676 18.10 -23.20 -13.40
N MET A 677 17.37 -23.51 -14.48
CA MET A 677 16.27 -24.47 -14.46
C MET A 677 16.75 -25.89 -14.10
N ASP A 678 17.89 -26.32 -14.61
CA ASP A 678 18.47 -27.63 -14.29
C ASP A 678 18.99 -27.68 -12.85
N ALA A 679 19.59 -26.59 -12.36
CA ALA A 679 20.03 -26.47 -10.96
C ALA A 679 18.84 -26.57 -9.99
N LEU A 680 17.76 -25.82 -10.25
CA LEU A 680 16.53 -25.90 -9.43
C LEU A 680 15.93 -27.31 -9.47
N ARG A 681 15.80 -27.91 -10.65
CA ARG A 681 15.26 -29.27 -10.78
C ARG A 681 16.09 -30.31 -10.01
N GLY A 682 17.42 -30.19 -10.08
CA GLY A 682 18.34 -31.05 -9.34
C GLY A 682 18.21 -30.88 -7.82
N TRP A 683 18.15 -29.64 -7.37
CA TRP A 683 17.97 -29.28 -5.96
C TRP A 683 16.61 -29.75 -5.40
N ILE A 684 15.52 -29.55 -6.13
CA ILE A 684 14.19 -30.05 -5.72
C ILE A 684 14.25 -31.57 -5.56
N ARG A 685 14.78 -32.31 -6.56
CA ARG A 685 14.86 -33.79 -6.48
C ARG A 685 15.72 -34.29 -5.32
N ALA A 686 16.67 -33.47 -4.84
CA ALA A 686 17.52 -33.77 -3.71
C ALA A 686 16.89 -33.50 -2.34
N GLY A 687 15.70 -32.88 -2.27
CA GLY A 687 14.96 -32.62 -1.05
C GLY A 687 14.55 -31.17 -0.82
N GLY A 688 14.87 -30.25 -1.72
CA GLY A 688 14.51 -28.86 -1.63
C GLY A 688 13.01 -28.57 -1.83
N THR A 689 12.49 -27.55 -1.19
CA THR A 689 11.10 -27.06 -1.35
C THR A 689 11.10 -25.77 -2.16
N LEU A 690 10.53 -25.81 -3.36
CA LEU A 690 10.29 -24.61 -4.18
C LEU A 690 8.89 -24.07 -3.91
N VAL A 691 8.79 -22.79 -3.54
CA VAL A 691 7.53 -22.05 -3.40
C VAL A 691 7.50 -20.98 -4.48
N ALA A 692 6.62 -21.11 -5.47
CA ALA A 692 6.45 -20.11 -6.53
C ALA A 692 5.05 -19.49 -6.47
N VAL A 693 4.98 -18.19 -6.79
CA VAL A 693 3.80 -17.37 -6.55
C VAL A 693 3.36 -16.60 -7.80
N GLY A 694 2.05 -16.61 -8.05
CA GLY A 694 1.43 -15.82 -9.11
C GLY A 694 2.03 -16.09 -10.47
N THR A 695 2.38 -15.07 -11.23
CA THR A 695 2.93 -15.20 -12.58
C THR A 695 4.21 -16.05 -12.66
N ALA A 696 5.02 -16.10 -11.59
CA ALA A 696 6.18 -17.01 -11.56
C ALA A 696 5.75 -18.46 -11.40
N ALA A 697 4.73 -18.75 -10.59
CA ALA A 697 4.19 -20.10 -10.46
C ALA A 697 3.71 -20.65 -11.81
N HIS A 698 2.98 -19.84 -12.59
CA HIS A 698 2.53 -20.23 -13.92
C HIS A 698 3.68 -20.50 -14.89
N ARG A 699 4.72 -19.64 -14.87
CA ARG A 699 5.88 -19.82 -15.75
C ARG A 699 6.75 -21.03 -15.40
N LEU A 700 6.70 -21.46 -14.14
CA LEU A 700 7.51 -22.59 -13.63
C LEU A 700 6.71 -23.89 -13.54
N ALA A 701 5.38 -23.86 -13.62
CA ALA A 701 4.50 -25.01 -13.43
C ALA A 701 4.81 -26.15 -14.41
N GLU A 702 4.74 -25.89 -15.70
CA GLU A 702 5.01 -26.92 -16.71
C GLU A 702 6.49 -27.36 -16.70
N PRO A 703 7.49 -26.45 -16.78
CA PRO A 703 8.88 -26.88 -16.93
C PRO A 703 9.50 -27.52 -15.69
N LEU A 704 9.03 -27.21 -14.48
CA LEU A 704 9.56 -27.80 -13.22
C LEU A 704 8.66 -28.87 -12.66
N ALA A 705 7.34 -28.70 -12.73
CA ALA A 705 6.38 -29.58 -12.07
C ALA A 705 5.51 -30.38 -13.03
N GLU A 706 5.62 -30.23 -14.34
CA GLU A 706 4.73 -30.86 -15.36
C GLU A 706 3.25 -30.64 -15.00
N ILE A 707 2.91 -29.43 -14.54
CA ILE A 707 1.57 -28.98 -14.22
C ILE A 707 1.14 -28.01 -15.31
N GLU A 708 0.01 -28.29 -15.94
CA GLU A 708 -0.54 -27.48 -17.01
C GLU A 708 -1.33 -26.30 -16.46
N GLU A 709 -1.17 -25.13 -17.08
CA GLU A 709 -1.99 -23.96 -16.81
C GLU A 709 -3.40 -24.18 -17.37
N ARG A 710 -4.44 -23.79 -16.62
CA ARG A 710 -5.81 -23.82 -17.08
C ARG A 710 -6.00 -22.75 -18.15
N THR A 711 -6.07 -23.15 -19.39
CA THR A 711 -6.35 -22.28 -20.53
C THR A 711 -7.86 -22.06 -20.70
N ALA A 712 -8.25 -21.16 -21.61
CA ALA A 712 -9.65 -21.03 -22.01
C ALA A 712 -10.22 -22.41 -22.38
N LEU A 713 -11.50 -22.62 -22.05
CA LEU A 713 -12.22 -23.82 -22.54
C LEU A 713 -12.03 -23.90 -24.07
N ASP A 714 -11.67 -25.09 -24.55
CA ASP A 714 -11.58 -25.32 -25.99
C ASP A 714 -13.00 -25.38 -26.57
N ASP A 715 -13.55 -24.19 -26.92
CA ASP A 715 -14.86 -24.07 -27.57
C ASP A 715 -14.91 -24.70 -28.96
N GLY A 716 -13.85 -25.42 -29.35
CA GLY A 716 -13.66 -25.96 -30.68
C GLY A 716 -13.23 -24.87 -31.68
N ASP A 717 -12.99 -25.25 -32.92
CA ASP A 717 -12.65 -24.24 -33.96
C ASP A 717 -13.86 -23.30 -34.17
N PRO A 718 -13.78 -22.01 -33.82
CA PRO A 718 -14.87 -21.08 -34.01
C PRO A 718 -15.24 -21.09 -35.50
N GLY A 719 -16.50 -21.36 -35.79
CA GLY A 719 -17.01 -21.48 -37.17
C GLY A 719 -16.64 -20.25 -38.00
N ARG A 720 -16.64 -20.36 -39.32
CA ARG A 720 -16.28 -19.26 -40.22
C ARG A 720 -17.05 -17.98 -39.93
N ASP A 721 -18.33 -18.10 -39.57
CA ASP A 721 -19.20 -16.95 -39.31
C ASP A 721 -18.78 -16.20 -38.01
N GLU A 722 -18.40 -16.92 -36.99
CA GLU A 722 -17.90 -16.34 -35.75
C GLU A 722 -16.55 -15.62 -35.93
N ARG A 723 -15.62 -16.26 -36.67
CA ARG A 723 -14.36 -15.59 -37.04
C ARG A 723 -14.58 -14.32 -37.84
N LEU A 724 -15.56 -14.31 -38.74
CA LEU A 724 -15.94 -13.11 -39.52
C LEU A 724 -16.57 -12.04 -38.60
N GLN A 725 -17.46 -12.42 -37.72
CA GLN A 725 -18.06 -11.48 -36.74
C GLN A 725 -16.98 -10.85 -35.84
N ARG A 726 -16.07 -11.63 -35.28
CA ARG A 726 -14.94 -11.10 -34.50
C ARG A 726 -14.06 -10.18 -35.33
N ALA A 727 -13.77 -10.50 -36.59
CA ALA A 727 -12.96 -9.67 -37.47
C ALA A 727 -13.61 -8.34 -37.88
N LEU A 728 -14.95 -8.32 -37.93
CA LEU A 728 -15.74 -7.13 -38.29
C LEU A 728 -16.10 -6.21 -37.13
N ARG A 729 -15.77 -6.58 -35.89
CA ARG A 729 -16.01 -5.75 -34.70
C ARG A 729 -15.33 -4.40 -34.82
N THR A 730 -16.01 -3.37 -34.33
CA THR A 730 -15.45 -2.03 -34.20
C THR A 730 -14.28 -2.02 -33.20
N ARG A 731 -13.55 -0.92 -33.14
CA ARG A 731 -12.48 -0.76 -32.13
C ARG A 731 -13.06 -0.83 -30.72
N GLU A 732 -14.17 -0.14 -30.48
CA GLU A 732 -14.87 -0.11 -29.19
C GLU A 732 -15.33 -1.51 -28.77
N GLU A 733 -16.02 -2.26 -29.66
CA GLU A 733 -16.44 -3.64 -29.36
C GLU A 733 -15.26 -4.57 -29.00
N ARG A 734 -14.10 -4.41 -29.67
CA ARG A 734 -12.89 -5.16 -29.34
C ARG A 734 -12.25 -4.73 -28.03
N GLU A 735 -12.40 -3.46 -27.61
CA GLU A 735 -11.93 -2.98 -26.32
C GLU A 735 -12.80 -3.54 -25.19
N ILE A 736 -14.11 -3.54 -25.35
CA ILE A 736 -15.08 -4.15 -24.42
C ILE A 736 -14.82 -5.66 -24.28
N GLU A 737 -14.66 -6.39 -25.38
CA GLU A 737 -14.36 -7.83 -25.37
C GLU A 737 -13.07 -8.13 -24.61
N ARG A 738 -11.98 -7.41 -24.92
CA ARG A 738 -10.70 -7.56 -24.23
C ARG A 738 -10.78 -7.27 -22.73
N TRP A 739 -11.65 -6.35 -22.34
CA TRP A 739 -11.88 -6.07 -20.94
C TRP A 739 -12.67 -7.21 -20.27
N GLN A 740 -13.72 -7.73 -20.91
CA GLN A 740 -14.50 -8.88 -20.45
C GLN A 740 -13.67 -10.18 -20.36
N GLU A 741 -12.62 -10.31 -21.17
CA GLU A 741 -11.66 -11.43 -21.08
C GLU A 741 -10.72 -11.32 -19.87
N ARG A 742 -10.57 -10.13 -19.28
CA ARG A 742 -9.73 -9.92 -18.11
C ARG A 742 -10.48 -10.24 -16.82
N ILE A 743 -9.69 -10.57 -15.80
CA ILE A 743 -10.13 -10.65 -14.41
C ILE A 743 -9.25 -9.66 -13.63
N PRO A 744 -9.73 -8.43 -13.42
CA PRO A 744 -8.93 -7.36 -12.80
C PRO A 744 -8.82 -7.46 -11.28
N GLY A 745 -8.85 -8.67 -10.73
CA GLY A 745 -8.89 -8.95 -9.30
C GLY A 745 -10.33 -9.11 -8.82
N THR A 746 -10.73 -10.37 -8.63
CA THR A 746 -12.09 -10.79 -8.21
C THR A 746 -11.96 -11.70 -7.00
N ILE A 747 -12.81 -11.52 -6.00
CA ILE A 747 -12.85 -12.41 -4.84
C ILE A 747 -13.71 -13.63 -5.19
N LEU A 748 -13.10 -14.79 -5.03
CA LEU A 748 -13.72 -16.10 -5.22
C LEU A 748 -13.60 -16.92 -3.93
N LYS A 749 -14.50 -17.90 -3.77
CA LYS A 749 -14.42 -18.87 -2.68
C LYS A 749 -13.78 -20.16 -3.22
N ALA A 750 -12.65 -20.55 -2.62
CA ALA A 750 -11.96 -21.81 -2.93
C ALA A 750 -12.26 -22.85 -1.85
N ALA A 751 -12.44 -24.11 -2.26
CA ALA A 751 -12.46 -25.25 -1.37
C ALA A 751 -11.03 -25.60 -0.97
N LEU A 752 -10.84 -25.97 0.30
CA LEU A 752 -9.56 -26.29 0.89
C LEU A 752 -9.55 -27.76 1.33
N ASP A 753 -8.47 -28.48 1.09
CA ASP A 753 -8.27 -29.82 1.66
C ASP A 753 -7.79 -29.67 3.12
N PRO A 754 -8.66 -29.88 4.11
CA PRO A 754 -8.31 -29.62 5.51
C PRO A 754 -7.31 -30.66 6.07
N ASP A 755 -7.12 -31.77 5.39
CA ASP A 755 -6.21 -32.86 5.80
C ASP A 755 -4.77 -32.57 5.34
N HIS A 756 -4.57 -31.67 4.39
CA HIS A 756 -3.27 -31.33 3.85
C HIS A 756 -2.48 -30.40 4.77
N PRO A 757 -1.17 -30.64 5.04
CA PRO A 757 -0.36 -29.82 5.95
C PRO A 757 -0.32 -28.31 5.62
N LEU A 758 -0.41 -27.92 4.35
CA LEU A 758 -0.51 -26.53 3.93
C LEU A 758 -1.78 -25.83 4.45
N ALA A 759 -2.86 -26.59 4.68
CA ALA A 759 -4.16 -26.05 5.08
C ALA A 759 -4.32 -25.87 6.60
N HIS A 760 -3.42 -26.41 7.41
CA HIS A 760 -3.53 -26.37 8.86
C HIS A 760 -3.62 -24.93 9.39
N GLY A 761 -4.72 -24.59 10.08
CA GLY A 761 -4.99 -23.26 10.62
C GLY A 761 -5.31 -22.17 9.58
N ALA A 762 -5.47 -22.52 8.30
CA ALA A 762 -5.71 -21.54 7.22
C ALA A 762 -7.19 -21.21 6.98
N ALA A 763 -8.09 -22.04 7.44
CA ALA A 763 -9.53 -21.93 7.17
C ALA A 763 -10.13 -20.58 7.61
N ALA A 764 -11.17 -20.14 6.89
CA ALA A 764 -11.94 -18.96 7.22
C ALA A 764 -13.16 -19.29 8.07
N ASP A 765 -13.59 -18.39 8.94
CA ASP A 765 -14.87 -18.44 9.68
C ASP A 765 -15.14 -19.70 10.52
N GLY A 766 -14.11 -20.43 10.96
CA GLY A 766 -14.32 -21.71 11.62
C GLY A 766 -14.75 -22.87 10.71
N HIS A 767 -14.84 -22.63 9.39
CA HIS A 767 -15.06 -23.67 8.37
C HIS A 767 -13.70 -24.18 7.91
N LEU A 768 -13.41 -25.45 8.20
CA LEU A 768 -12.11 -26.07 7.90
C LEU A 768 -11.86 -26.34 6.41
N ASP A 769 -12.86 -26.15 5.57
CA ASP A 769 -12.89 -26.61 4.18
C ASP A 769 -12.94 -25.47 3.14
N ARG A 770 -12.77 -24.21 3.54
CA ARG A 770 -12.85 -23.06 2.60
C ARG A 770 -11.96 -21.88 2.94
N ILE A 771 -11.59 -21.14 1.91
CA ILE A 771 -10.85 -19.89 1.97
C ILE A 771 -11.33 -18.93 0.88
N PHE A 772 -11.20 -17.61 1.11
CA PHE A 772 -11.40 -16.62 0.06
C PHE A 772 -10.06 -16.29 -0.60
N VAL A 773 -10.08 -16.15 -1.92
CA VAL A 773 -8.90 -15.83 -2.74
C VAL A 773 -9.18 -14.62 -3.62
N LEU A 774 -8.17 -13.76 -3.79
CA LEU A 774 -8.20 -12.65 -4.75
C LEU A 774 -7.58 -13.17 -6.05
N SER A 775 -8.39 -13.46 -7.04
CA SER A 775 -7.94 -14.08 -8.28
C SER A 775 -7.74 -13.07 -9.41
N ALA A 776 -6.62 -13.20 -10.10
CA ALA A 776 -6.35 -12.54 -11.38
C ALA A 776 -6.67 -13.45 -12.59
N GLY A 777 -7.28 -14.61 -12.32
CA GLY A 777 -7.86 -15.47 -13.34
C GLY A 777 -6.95 -16.53 -13.97
N THR A 778 -5.78 -16.76 -13.41
CA THR A 778 -4.91 -17.86 -13.84
C THR A 778 -4.91 -18.95 -12.78
N THR A 779 -5.12 -20.21 -13.19
CA THR A 779 -5.19 -21.39 -12.31
C THR A 779 -4.53 -22.58 -13.01
N PHE A 780 -4.50 -23.74 -12.36
CA PHE A 780 -3.90 -24.96 -12.89
C PHE A 780 -4.97 -25.99 -13.25
N GLU A 781 -4.72 -26.76 -14.31
CA GLU A 781 -5.56 -27.87 -14.71
C GLU A 781 -5.42 -29.03 -13.71
N PRO A 782 -6.52 -29.49 -13.06
CA PRO A 782 -6.46 -30.58 -12.08
C PRO A 782 -5.90 -31.87 -12.67
N SER A 783 -5.05 -32.53 -11.91
CA SER A 783 -4.42 -33.78 -12.36
C SER A 783 -4.10 -34.69 -11.18
N THR A 784 -4.11 -36.02 -11.41
CA THR A 784 -3.67 -37.00 -10.41
C THR A 784 -2.16 -37.01 -10.16
N ARG A 785 -1.40 -36.15 -10.84
CA ARG A 785 0.07 -36.05 -10.71
C ARG A 785 0.51 -35.13 -9.58
N PHE A 786 -0.39 -34.34 -9.03
CA PHE A 786 -0.15 -33.42 -7.93
C PHE A 786 -1.37 -33.32 -7.02
N GLU A 787 -1.21 -32.76 -5.84
CA GLU A 787 -2.28 -32.54 -4.86
C GLU A 787 -2.86 -31.14 -5.04
N SER A 788 -4.18 -31.04 -5.21
CA SER A 788 -4.94 -29.78 -5.26
C SER A 788 -5.30 -29.39 -3.84
N VAL A 789 -4.43 -28.63 -3.18
CA VAL A 789 -4.61 -28.22 -1.78
C VAL A 789 -5.76 -27.23 -1.63
N ALA A 790 -5.88 -26.31 -2.59
CA ALA A 790 -7.04 -25.43 -2.73
C ALA A 790 -7.50 -25.40 -4.18
N HIS A 791 -8.82 -25.49 -4.38
CA HIS A 791 -9.39 -25.50 -5.74
C HIS A 791 -10.68 -24.67 -5.78
N LEU A 792 -10.97 -24.15 -6.95
CA LEU A 792 -12.24 -23.50 -7.25
C LEU A 792 -13.30 -24.59 -7.50
N PRO A 793 -14.43 -24.57 -6.78
CA PRO A 793 -15.42 -25.66 -6.82
C PRO A 793 -16.24 -25.65 -8.10
N GLU A 794 -17.02 -26.72 -8.34
CA GLU A 794 -18.06 -26.79 -9.38
C GLU A 794 -19.18 -25.81 -9.07
N GLY A 795 -19.64 -25.06 -10.08
CA GLY A 795 -20.66 -24.02 -9.91
C GLY A 795 -20.09 -22.79 -9.20
N LEU A 796 -18.89 -22.36 -9.62
CA LEU A 796 -18.17 -21.24 -9.05
C LEU A 796 -18.97 -19.94 -9.13
N ASP A 797 -19.25 -19.33 -7.99
CA ASP A 797 -19.91 -18.04 -7.87
C ASP A 797 -18.92 -16.89 -7.61
N ARG A 798 -19.18 -15.73 -8.19
CA ARG A 798 -18.51 -14.47 -7.87
C ARG A 798 -18.91 -14.00 -6.45
N ILE A 799 -17.94 -13.72 -5.63
CA ILE A 799 -18.18 -13.13 -4.30
C ILE A 799 -18.14 -11.60 -4.38
N SER A 800 -17.10 -11.03 -5.02
CA SER A 800 -16.92 -9.58 -5.15
C SER A 800 -16.07 -9.27 -6.37
N GLY A 801 -16.26 -8.07 -6.95
CA GLY A 801 -15.48 -7.59 -8.10
C GLY A 801 -16.05 -8.04 -9.45
N VAL A 802 -15.29 -7.85 -10.52
CA VAL A 802 -15.75 -8.07 -11.90
C VAL A 802 -15.16 -9.33 -12.49
N ILE A 803 -16.02 -10.19 -13.04
CA ILE A 803 -15.67 -11.37 -13.80
C ILE A 803 -16.80 -11.72 -14.76
N SER A 804 -16.48 -12.14 -15.98
CA SER A 804 -17.49 -12.60 -16.95
C SER A 804 -17.93 -14.04 -16.66
N GLU A 805 -19.15 -14.41 -17.09
CA GLU A 805 -19.64 -15.79 -17.00
C GLU A 805 -18.69 -16.78 -17.67
N ALA A 806 -18.16 -16.45 -18.85
CA ALA A 806 -17.18 -17.28 -19.56
C ALA A 806 -15.90 -17.51 -18.73
N ASN A 807 -15.45 -16.50 -17.96
CA ASN A 807 -14.30 -16.66 -17.07
C ASN A 807 -14.67 -17.49 -15.82
N LEU A 808 -15.87 -17.36 -15.27
CA LEU A 808 -16.33 -18.25 -14.18
C LEU A 808 -16.37 -19.72 -14.65
N GLU A 809 -16.94 -20.01 -15.83
CA GLU A 809 -16.95 -21.33 -16.43
C GLU A 809 -15.54 -21.87 -16.69
N ARG A 810 -14.62 -21.01 -17.16
CA ARG A 810 -13.22 -21.39 -17.39
C ARG A 810 -12.49 -21.75 -16.09
N LEU A 811 -12.76 -21.03 -15.00
CA LEU A 811 -12.12 -21.25 -13.70
C LEU A 811 -12.77 -22.38 -12.89
N ASP A 812 -13.97 -22.79 -13.28
CA ASP A 812 -14.72 -23.87 -12.61
C ASP A 812 -13.87 -25.15 -12.50
N ARG A 813 -13.86 -25.76 -11.32
CA ARG A 813 -13.10 -26.99 -11.04
C ARG A 813 -11.60 -26.91 -11.36
N SER A 814 -10.97 -25.78 -11.14
CA SER A 814 -9.53 -25.59 -11.36
C SER A 814 -8.75 -25.51 -10.04
N THR A 815 -7.46 -25.81 -10.06
CA THR A 815 -6.59 -25.78 -8.88
C THR A 815 -6.02 -24.38 -8.68
N TRP A 816 -6.16 -23.83 -7.47
CA TRP A 816 -5.58 -22.55 -7.07
C TRP A 816 -4.25 -22.70 -6.32
N LEU A 817 -4.13 -23.74 -5.46
CA LEU A 817 -2.89 -24.08 -4.75
C LEU A 817 -2.56 -25.56 -5.02
N ALA A 818 -1.41 -25.78 -5.64
CA ALA A 818 -0.92 -27.11 -6.02
C ALA A 818 0.34 -27.48 -5.25
N GLU A 819 0.44 -28.74 -4.77
CA GLU A 819 1.68 -29.35 -4.32
C GLU A 819 2.05 -30.55 -5.15
N ARG A 820 3.29 -30.61 -5.66
CA ARG A 820 3.83 -31.78 -6.33
C ARG A 820 5.14 -32.24 -5.72
N ARG A 821 5.23 -33.53 -5.38
CA ARG A 821 6.46 -34.19 -4.93
C ARG A 821 7.32 -34.58 -6.13
N LEU A 822 8.61 -34.23 -6.10
CA LEU A 822 9.61 -34.55 -7.11
C LEU A 822 10.87 -35.11 -6.46
N GLY A 823 11.09 -36.41 -6.56
CA GLY A 823 12.16 -37.06 -5.83
C GLY A 823 11.91 -37.00 -4.31
N SER A 824 12.85 -36.41 -3.56
CA SER A 824 12.71 -36.21 -2.12
C SER A 824 12.16 -34.83 -1.74
N GLY A 825 12.05 -33.92 -2.71
CA GLY A 825 11.56 -32.56 -2.48
C GLY A 825 10.21 -32.29 -3.11
N ARG A 826 9.82 -31.01 -3.18
CA ARG A 826 8.49 -30.61 -3.63
C ARG A 826 8.47 -29.25 -4.31
N VAL A 827 7.42 -29.03 -5.09
CA VAL A 827 7.07 -27.75 -5.70
C VAL A 827 5.68 -27.36 -5.22
N ILE A 828 5.55 -26.17 -4.65
CA ILE A 828 4.33 -25.56 -4.17
C ILE A 828 4.04 -24.34 -5.06
N LEU A 829 2.86 -24.30 -5.68
CA LEU A 829 2.47 -23.29 -6.64
C LEU A 829 1.20 -22.59 -6.18
N PHE A 830 1.31 -21.31 -5.85
CA PHE A 830 0.18 -20.43 -5.62
C PHE A 830 -0.21 -19.74 -6.94
N ALA A 831 -1.42 -19.96 -7.40
CA ALA A 831 -1.91 -19.38 -8.66
C ALA A 831 -1.96 -17.84 -8.64
N ASP A 832 -2.34 -17.26 -7.51
CA ASP A 832 -2.29 -15.82 -7.25
C ASP A 832 -1.36 -15.52 -6.05
N ASP A 833 -1.11 -14.24 -5.76
CA ASP A 833 -0.27 -13.84 -4.63
C ASP A 833 -1.07 -13.95 -3.30
N PRO A 834 -0.73 -14.89 -2.39
CA PRO A 834 -1.43 -15.07 -1.12
C PRO A 834 -1.18 -13.93 -0.12
N LEU A 835 -0.24 -13.01 -0.43
CA LEU A 835 0.15 -11.88 0.41
C LEU A 835 -0.18 -10.53 -0.26
N PHE A 836 -0.98 -10.52 -1.31
CA PHE A 836 -1.17 -9.38 -2.21
C PHE A 836 -1.24 -8.04 -1.48
N ARG A 837 -0.27 -7.17 -1.78
CA ARG A 837 -0.11 -5.82 -1.18
C ARG A 837 -0.20 -5.81 0.35
N MET A 838 0.10 -6.91 1.02
CA MET A 838 0.00 -7.13 2.47
C MET A 838 -1.39 -6.94 3.10
N PHE A 839 -2.41 -6.50 2.36
CA PHE A 839 -3.78 -6.44 2.90
C PHE A 839 -4.52 -7.78 2.81
N TRP A 840 -4.09 -8.70 1.92
CA TRP A 840 -4.67 -10.03 1.82
C TRP A 840 -4.17 -10.91 2.97
N TYR A 841 -4.92 -10.92 4.06
CA TYR A 841 -4.53 -11.61 5.30
C TYR A 841 -4.79 -13.12 5.24
N SER A 842 -5.89 -13.56 4.60
CA SER A 842 -6.32 -14.97 4.55
C SER A 842 -5.24 -15.92 4.01
N GLY A 843 -4.40 -15.47 3.08
CA GLY A 843 -3.34 -16.28 2.49
C GLY A 843 -2.11 -16.48 3.35
N ARG A 844 -1.93 -15.69 4.42
CA ARG A 844 -0.70 -15.67 5.24
C ARG A 844 -0.40 -17.01 5.89
N GLN A 845 -1.42 -17.70 6.42
CA GLN A 845 -1.22 -19.03 7.06
C GLN A 845 -0.78 -20.08 6.03
N LEU A 846 -1.44 -20.14 4.86
CA LEU A 846 -1.03 -21.05 3.77
C LEU A 846 0.41 -20.83 3.36
N TYR A 847 0.81 -19.57 3.20
CA TYR A 847 2.17 -19.21 2.83
C TYR A 847 3.17 -19.54 3.94
N THR A 848 2.85 -19.27 5.21
CA THR A 848 3.68 -19.66 6.36
C THR A 848 3.84 -21.16 6.45
N ASN A 849 2.76 -21.93 6.21
CA ASN A 849 2.83 -23.39 6.17
C ASN A 849 3.71 -23.89 5.02
N ALA A 850 3.71 -23.21 3.87
CA ALA A 850 4.60 -23.56 2.76
C ALA A 850 6.09 -23.38 3.12
N LEU A 851 6.40 -22.45 4.00
CA LEU A 851 7.77 -22.21 4.46
C LEU A 851 8.19 -23.13 5.60
N LEU A 852 7.35 -23.28 6.65
CA LEU A 852 7.72 -23.89 7.93
C LEU A 852 7.23 -25.34 8.07
N VAL A 853 6.04 -25.65 7.57
CA VAL A 853 5.34 -26.92 7.84
C VAL A 853 5.55 -27.92 6.71
N ALA A 854 5.17 -27.58 5.48
CA ALA A 854 5.24 -28.49 4.33
C ALA A 854 6.63 -29.12 4.15
N PRO A 855 7.77 -28.42 4.29
CA PRO A 855 9.09 -29.04 4.14
C PRO A 855 9.36 -30.22 5.09
N ARG A 856 8.51 -30.44 6.10
CA ARG A 856 8.70 -31.46 7.16
C ARG A 856 7.74 -32.64 7.04
N PHE A 857 6.65 -32.51 6.30
CA PHE A 857 5.71 -33.59 5.97
C PHE A 857 5.97 -34.17 4.59
#